data_ad9eada137653c21f7432fc46eba0455
#
_entry.id   ad9eada137653c21f7432fc46eba0455
#
_cell.length_a   1.000
_cell.length_b   1.000
_cell.length_c   1.000
_cell.angle_alpha   90.00
_cell.angle_beta   90.00
_cell.angle_gamma   90.00
#
_symmetry.space_group_name_H-M   'P 1'
#
loop_
_entity.id
_entity.type
_entity.pdbx_description
1 polymer ?
#
loop_
_entity_poly.entity_id
_entity_poly.type
_entity_poly.pdbx_seq_one_letter_code
_entity_poly.pdbx_strand_id
1 'polypeptide(L)'
;MLALVVPATAFGANGQIRGTVQGGSAFPGAFRVAMYQTVPGERAPQLLGTTMTRRGGSFTLRYRGSSTPRIRYLLAWRPGGGAEAGFPVPVSSLRLATALGAGGVPRRVTINERTTVAAAFAMAQFFKGNQVAGKNPGLRNAAAMTKNLVGRRSGGLSPILRKFPNGRSTSTWRTFDSLANLVASCRRPGKRCARLLELASPPRGEDSPNTLMAMVAIARYPWHHVPGLFKLSRLARKLYRPALGRKGEPDGWTLALRFEGRPGTMNGPGAFAIDAHGSLWVANNYEYSRERLANVCAAENLLRFTPIGRNYPGAPYTGGGLTGAGFGIGIAPNEHVWVGNFGFAAPECKTQPPHNSVSEFTPAGEALSPPLTGKGTPAEKGGYENGDIYWPQSTISDREGNIWIANCGNDSVTKYPGGTPKGAKNYKGLGLSKPFGAVVNTKGQVFVTGNDSSTVAILEPNGKPAPGSPISGHGINRPMGDAIDSRGYVWVANSGKVPAPCPFDLDFIPRGGTTTLLKPDGEPFRTHPFKGAGLRTPWGVAIDGDDTVWFANFTGKRLSQMCGAQPKLCPPTKQHLGASISPRGSGYGFDGLVRNTGVAIDPSGNVWLTNNWKTVSLPSNPGGYQIVAFLGLAAPVKTPLIGPPEQP
;
A
#
# COMPACT_ATOMS: atom_id res chain seq x y z
N MET A 1 -36.74 -24.99 -37.00
CA MET A 1 -36.37 -25.65 -35.73
C MET A 1 -35.09 -25.03 -35.25
N LEU A 2 -35.18 -24.05 -34.33
CA LEU A 2 -34.01 -23.47 -33.65
C LEU A 2 -33.72 -24.33 -32.41
N ALA A 3 -32.59 -25.00 -32.40
CA ALA A 3 -32.14 -25.73 -31.22
C ALA A 3 -31.59 -24.74 -30.20
N LEU A 4 -32.29 -24.59 -29.09
CA LEU A 4 -31.76 -23.90 -27.89
C LEU A 4 -30.58 -24.71 -27.35
N VAL A 5 -29.37 -24.20 -27.53
CA VAL A 5 -28.20 -24.70 -26.82
C VAL A 5 -28.26 -24.17 -25.38
N VAL A 6 -28.72 -24.99 -24.46
CA VAL A 6 -28.61 -24.76 -23.02
C VAL A 6 -27.11 -24.87 -22.66
N PRO A 7 -26.47 -23.84 -22.06
CA PRO A 7 -25.10 -23.98 -21.66
C PRO A 7 -24.98 -25.06 -20.59
N ALA A 8 -24.15 -26.06 -20.84
CA ALA A 8 -23.83 -27.11 -19.88
C ALA A 8 -23.31 -26.48 -18.58
N THR A 9 -24.08 -26.57 -17.50
CA THR A 9 -23.63 -26.22 -16.16
C THR A 9 -22.40 -27.08 -15.83
N ALA A 10 -21.25 -26.45 -15.71
CA ALA A 10 -20.01 -27.12 -15.33
C ALA A 10 -20.25 -27.85 -14.01
N PHE A 11 -20.29 -29.17 -14.02
CA PHE A 11 -20.45 -29.99 -12.83
C PHE A 11 -19.31 -29.67 -11.86
N GLY A 12 -19.66 -29.19 -10.68
CA GLY A 12 -18.72 -28.82 -9.65
C GLY A 12 -17.90 -30.02 -9.16
N ALA A 13 -16.59 -29.85 -9.08
CA ALA A 13 -15.71 -30.88 -8.54
C ALA A 13 -16.04 -31.15 -7.07
N ASN A 14 -16.35 -32.41 -6.74
CA ASN A 14 -16.50 -32.87 -5.37
C ASN A 14 -15.11 -32.88 -4.69
N GLY A 15 -15.00 -32.30 -3.53
CA GLY A 15 -13.74 -32.23 -2.79
C GLY A 15 -13.91 -32.52 -1.31
N GLN A 16 -12.78 -32.81 -0.67
CA GLN A 16 -12.71 -33.02 0.77
C GLN A 16 -11.52 -32.26 1.36
N ILE A 17 -11.74 -31.57 2.46
CA ILE A 17 -10.70 -30.96 3.27
C ILE A 17 -10.75 -31.51 4.69
N ARG A 18 -9.58 -31.84 5.25
CA ARG A 18 -9.42 -32.18 6.66
C ARG A 18 -8.84 -31.00 7.40
N GLY A 19 -9.22 -30.81 8.66
CA GLY A 19 -8.67 -29.70 9.43
C GLY A 19 -8.88 -29.84 10.93
N THR A 20 -8.37 -28.82 11.61
CA THR A 20 -8.55 -28.66 13.05
C THR A 20 -8.99 -27.24 13.37
N VAL A 21 -9.93 -27.09 14.30
CA VAL A 21 -10.21 -25.85 15.00
C VAL A 21 -9.45 -25.91 16.31
N GLN A 22 -8.25 -25.31 16.34
CA GLN A 22 -7.31 -25.46 17.45
C GLN A 22 -6.58 -24.16 17.72
N GLY A 23 -6.76 -23.57 18.89
CA GLY A 23 -6.01 -22.42 19.36
C GLY A 23 -4.73 -22.77 20.11
N GLY A 24 -4.15 -21.81 20.81
CA GLY A 24 -2.99 -22.00 21.69
C GLY A 24 -3.22 -22.99 22.84
N SER A 25 -4.47 -23.47 23.04
CA SER A 25 -4.90 -24.61 23.88
C SER A 25 -6.21 -25.16 23.30
N ALA A 26 -6.64 -26.35 23.74
CA ALA A 26 -7.90 -26.96 23.29
C ALA A 26 -9.10 -26.01 23.51
N PHE A 27 -10.00 -25.95 22.55
CA PHE A 27 -11.27 -25.23 22.69
C PHE A 27 -12.28 -26.12 23.43
N PRO A 28 -13.08 -25.57 24.35
CA PRO A 28 -14.21 -26.30 24.91
C PRO A 28 -15.35 -26.36 23.87
N GLY A 29 -15.97 -27.53 23.73
CA GLY A 29 -17.13 -27.77 22.87
C GLY A 29 -16.83 -27.97 21.39
N ALA A 30 -17.87 -28.30 20.62
CA ALA A 30 -17.82 -28.50 19.18
C ALA A 30 -18.02 -27.20 18.43
N PHE A 31 -17.43 -27.13 17.24
CA PHE A 31 -17.59 -26.01 16.29
C PHE A 31 -18.32 -26.47 15.03
N ARG A 32 -19.22 -25.64 14.54
CA ARG A 32 -19.69 -25.72 13.16
C ARG A 32 -18.62 -25.08 12.27
N VAL A 33 -18.21 -25.78 11.23
CA VAL A 33 -17.27 -25.30 10.21
C VAL A 33 -18.00 -25.22 8.89
N ALA A 34 -17.95 -24.07 8.22
CA ALA A 34 -18.56 -23.84 6.93
C ALA A 34 -17.51 -23.34 5.93
N MET A 35 -17.55 -23.87 4.70
CA MET A 35 -16.75 -23.39 3.58
C MET A 35 -17.59 -22.55 2.66
N TYR A 36 -17.06 -21.40 2.30
CA TYR A 36 -17.67 -20.47 1.33
C TYR A 36 -16.73 -20.22 0.16
N GLN A 37 -17.31 -19.88 -0.98
CA GLN A 37 -16.59 -19.29 -2.11
C GLN A 37 -17.26 -18.01 -2.58
N THR A 38 -16.46 -17.07 -3.07
CA THR A 38 -16.98 -15.83 -3.67
C THR A 38 -17.55 -16.10 -5.04
N VAL A 39 -18.59 -15.38 -5.41
CA VAL A 39 -19.22 -15.45 -6.73
C VAL A 39 -19.00 -14.10 -7.43
N PRO A 40 -18.36 -14.06 -8.62
CA PRO A 40 -18.15 -12.82 -9.36
C PRO A 40 -19.48 -12.11 -9.62
N GLY A 41 -19.52 -10.80 -9.37
CA GLY A 41 -20.73 -9.99 -9.56
C GLY A 41 -21.76 -10.09 -8.44
N GLU A 42 -21.67 -11.07 -7.54
CA GLU A 42 -22.61 -11.23 -6.42
C GLU A 42 -22.08 -10.62 -5.12
N ARG A 43 -23.02 -10.08 -4.32
CA ARG A 43 -22.71 -9.53 -2.99
C ARG A 43 -22.56 -10.61 -1.92
N ALA A 44 -23.16 -11.79 -2.12
CA ALA A 44 -23.14 -12.89 -1.18
C ALA A 44 -22.29 -14.07 -1.70
N PRO A 45 -21.44 -14.68 -0.86
CA PRO A 45 -20.69 -15.87 -1.23
C PRO A 45 -21.59 -17.10 -1.22
N GLN A 46 -21.25 -18.10 -2.05
CA GLN A 46 -21.89 -19.41 -2.07
C GLN A 46 -21.37 -20.29 -0.92
N LEU A 47 -22.27 -20.91 -0.18
CA LEU A 47 -21.95 -21.97 0.78
C LEU A 47 -21.65 -23.27 0.03
N LEU A 48 -20.46 -23.85 0.25
CA LEU A 48 -20.03 -25.07 -0.42
C LEU A 48 -20.29 -26.34 0.41
N GLY A 49 -20.32 -26.21 1.71
CA GLY A 49 -20.55 -27.32 2.65
C GLY A 49 -20.33 -26.94 4.10
N THR A 50 -20.87 -27.74 5.00
CA THR A 50 -20.75 -27.58 6.44
C THR A 50 -20.41 -28.90 7.12
N THR A 51 -19.80 -28.84 8.30
CA THR A 51 -19.55 -30.00 9.17
C THR A 51 -19.43 -29.55 10.63
N MET A 52 -19.47 -30.51 11.55
CA MET A 52 -19.15 -30.29 12.95
C MET A 52 -17.75 -30.83 13.29
N THR A 53 -17.04 -30.17 14.19
CA THR A 53 -15.79 -30.73 14.71
C THR A 53 -16.09 -31.89 15.66
N ARG A 54 -15.18 -32.86 15.64
CA ARG A 54 -15.13 -33.95 16.65
C ARG A 54 -14.51 -33.44 17.95
N ARG A 55 -14.54 -34.25 19.00
CA ARG A 55 -13.78 -34.05 20.25
C ARG A 55 -12.31 -33.80 19.88
N GLY A 56 -11.69 -32.76 20.44
CA GLY A 56 -10.33 -32.32 20.08
C GLY A 56 -10.24 -31.39 18.87
N GLY A 57 -11.38 -30.98 18.29
CA GLY A 57 -11.45 -29.92 17.27
C GLY A 57 -11.16 -30.38 15.83
N SER A 58 -10.92 -31.67 15.59
CA SER A 58 -10.71 -32.19 14.23
C SER A 58 -12.00 -32.22 13.42
N PHE A 59 -11.91 -32.00 12.11
CA PHE A 59 -13.05 -32.09 11.20
C PHE A 59 -12.67 -32.63 9.82
N THR A 60 -13.66 -33.15 9.13
CA THR A 60 -13.60 -33.48 7.71
C THR A 60 -14.80 -32.82 7.06
N LEU A 61 -14.56 -31.94 6.11
CA LEU A 61 -15.61 -31.23 5.36
C LEU A 61 -15.60 -31.67 3.91
N ARG A 62 -16.71 -32.22 3.44
CA ARG A 62 -16.98 -32.47 2.01
C ARG A 62 -17.62 -31.25 1.42
N TYR A 63 -17.25 -30.87 0.20
CA TYR A 63 -17.77 -29.69 -0.46
C TYR A 63 -17.96 -29.93 -1.96
N ARG A 64 -18.89 -29.17 -2.54
CA ARG A 64 -19.07 -29.06 -3.98
C ARG A 64 -18.75 -27.63 -4.38
N GLY A 65 -17.83 -27.44 -5.29
CA GLY A 65 -17.39 -26.11 -5.69
C GLY A 65 -17.13 -26.01 -7.19
N SER A 66 -17.01 -24.78 -7.70
CA SER A 66 -16.63 -24.53 -9.09
C SER A 66 -15.21 -25.02 -9.37
N SER A 67 -14.98 -25.54 -10.58
CA SER A 67 -13.65 -25.82 -11.11
C SER A 67 -12.85 -24.54 -11.38
N THR A 68 -13.54 -23.42 -11.62
CA THR A 68 -12.89 -22.12 -11.85
C THR A 68 -12.24 -21.59 -10.58
N PRO A 69 -11.06 -20.92 -10.68
CA PRO A 69 -10.41 -20.31 -9.53
C PRO A 69 -11.29 -19.23 -8.87
N ARG A 70 -11.76 -19.50 -7.65
CA ARG A 70 -12.56 -18.58 -6.83
C ARG A 70 -11.98 -18.48 -5.43
N ILE A 71 -12.15 -17.34 -4.78
CA ILE A 71 -11.67 -17.18 -3.42
C ILE A 71 -12.51 -18.02 -2.48
N ARG A 72 -11.85 -18.93 -1.76
CA ARG A 72 -12.48 -19.79 -0.75
C ARG A 72 -11.96 -19.44 0.63
N TYR A 73 -12.85 -19.55 1.61
CA TYR A 73 -12.52 -19.35 3.02
C TYR A 73 -13.39 -20.22 3.91
N LEU A 74 -12.92 -20.46 5.13
CA LEU A 74 -13.62 -21.21 6.15
C LEU A 74 -13.98 -20.29 7.32
N LEU A 75 -15.17 -20.48 7.85
CA LEU A 75 -15.61 -19.91 9.13
C LEU A 75 -15.86 -21.06 10.11
N ALA A 76 -15.51 -20.82 11.38
CA ALA A 76 -15.81 -21.75 12.48
C ALA A 76 -16.42 -20.98 13.65
N TRP A 77 -17.53 -21.49 14.20
CA TRP A 77 -18.22 -20.92 15.37
C TRP A 77 -18.90 -22.00 16.19
N ARG A 78 -19.19 -21.70 17.45
CA ARG A 78 -20.00 -22.59 18.27
C ARG A 78 -21.47 -22.43 17.90
N PRO A 79 -22.20 -23.54 17.65
CA PRO A 79 -23.66 -23.47 17.52
C PRO A 79 -24.27 -23.11 18.89
N GLY A 80 -25.33 -22.35 18.87
CA GLY A 80 -26.04 -21.82 20.03
C GLY A 80 -26.46 -20.38 19.76
N GLY A 81 -27.71 -20.06 19.89
CA GLY A 81 -28.28 -18.72 19.66
C GLY A 81 -28.86 -18.18 20.96
N GLY A 82 -28.42 -17.00 21.35
CA GLY A 82 -28.90 -16.30 22.54
C GLY A 82 -27.87 -16.23 23.66
N ALA A 83 -28.09 -15.34 24.60
CA ALA A 83 -27.32 -15.27 25.85
C ALA A 83 -27.69 -16.50 26.70
N GLU A 84 -26.69 -17.34 27.01
CA GLU A 84 -26.88 -18.36 28.05
C GLU A 84 -26.96 -17.65 29.41
N ALA A 85 -27.81 -18.16 30.29
CA ALA A 85 -27.97 -17.62 31.65
C ALA A 85 -26.60 -17.52 32.35
N GLY A 86 -26.26 -16.32 32.80
CA GLY A 86 -24.98 -16.02 33.47
C GLY A 86 -23.81 -15.61 32.57
N PHE A 87 -23.98 -15.55 31.23
CA PHE A 87 -22.94 -15.06 30.33
C PHE A 87 -23.35 -13.70 29.70
N PRO A 88 -22.43 -12.71 29.69
CA PRO A 88 -22.72 -11.38 29.15
C PRO A 88 -22.77 -11.30 27.62
N VAL A 89 -22.34 -12.37 26.92
CA VAL A 89 -22.36 -12.46 25.44
C VAL A 89 -22.67 -13.89 25.00
N PRO A 90 -23.29 -14.09 23.81
CA PRO A 90 -23.57 -15.42 23.25
C PRO A 90 -22.29 -16.25 23.03
N VAL A 91 -22.39 -17.57 23.18
CA VAL A 91 -21.26 -18.50 22.88
C VAL A 91 -20.81 -18.43 21.42
N SER A 92 -21.70 -18.06 20.50
CA SER A 92 -21.44 -17.82 19.08
C SER A 92 -20.57 -16.58 18.80
N SER A 93 -20.30 -15.74 19.81
CA SER A 93 -19.42 -14.56 19.69
C SER A 93 -17.98 -14.93 19.36
N LEU A 94 -17.51 -16.14 19.70
CA LEU A 94 -16.25 -16.65 19.19
C LEU A 94 -16.45 -17.16 17.76
N ARG A 95 -16.07 -16.35 16.78
CA ARG A 95 -16.04 -16.70 15.36
C ARG A 95 -14.63 -16.64 14.82
N LEU A 96 -14.17 -17.73 14.25
CA LEU A 96 -12.83 -17.89 13.69
C LEU A 96 -12.90 -18.01 12.18
N ALA A 97 -11.83 -17.61 11.49
CA ALA A 97 -11.75 -17.63 10.03
C ALA A 97 -10.37 -18.10 9.54
N THR A 98 -10.33 -18.62 8.31
CA THR A 98 -9.10 -18.79 7.55
C THR A 98 -9.36 -18.64 6.06
N ALA A 99 -8.51 -17.90 5.35
CA ALA A 99 -8.56 -17.75 3.91
C ALA A 99 -7.84 -18.93 3.23
N LEU A 100 -8.48 -19.54 2.24
CA LEU A 100 -7.89 -20.60 1.42
C LEU A 100 -7.28 -20.04 0.13
N GLY A 101 -7.77 -18.87 -0.34
CA GLY A 101 -7.34 -18.21 -1.57
C GLY A 101 -8.01 -18.76 -2.83
N ALA A 102 -7.51 -18.36 -4.00
CA ALA A 102 -8.07 -18.71 -5.32
C ALA A 102 -7.55 -20.02 -5.90
N GLY A 103 -6.46 -20.56 -5.36
CA GLY A 103 -5.85 -21.81 -5.84
C GLY A 103 -6.58 -23.06 -5.36
N GLY A 104 -5.97 -24.21 -5.58
CA GLY A 104 -6.50 -25.49 -5.08
C GLY A 104 -6.73 -25.47 -3.57
N VAL A 105 -7.79 -26.15 -3.13
CA VAL A 105 -8.10 -26.31 -1.72
C VAL A 105 -7.03 -27.19 -1.05
N PRO A 106 -6.39 -26.73 0.02
CA PRO A 106 -5.36 -27.54 0.68
C PRO A 106 -5.97 -28.80 1.30
N ARG A 107 -5.24 -29.91 1.28
CA ARG A 107 -5.70 -31.15 1.91
C ARG A 107 -5.89 -31.03 3.42
N ARG A 108 -5.12 -30.15 4.07
CA ARG A 108 -5.19 -29.89 5.52
C ARG A 108 -5.19 -28.40 5.82
N VAL A 109 -5.95 -28.00 6.86
CA VAL A 109 -6.08 -26.61 7.30
C VAL A 109 -6.22 -26.53 8.82
N THR A 110 -5.73 -25.44 9.39
CA THR A 110 -5.98 -25.07 10.79
C THR A 110 -6.78 -23.75 10.82
N ILE A 111 -7.79 -23.70 11.67
CA ILE A 111 -8.59 -22.50 11.96
C ILE A 111 -8.33 -22.13 13.42
N ASN A 112 -7.79 -20.95 13.67
CA ASN A 112 -7.47 -20.47 15.02
C ASN A 112 -7.49 -18.93 15.10
N GLU A 113 -7.11 -18.39 16.24
CA GLU A 113 -7.05 -16.95 16.50
C GLU A 113 -6.10 -16.23 15.54
N ARG A 114 -4.90 -16.81 15.27
CA ARG A 114 -3.92 -16.24 14.33
C ARG A 114 -4.45 -16.23 12.90
N THR A 115 -5.09 -17.30 12.43
CA THR A 115 -5.68 -17.34 11.09
C THR A 115 -6.83 -16.34 10.95
N THR A 116 -7.56 -16.08 12.05
CA THR A 116 -8.65 -15.09 12.10
C THR A 116 -8.11 -13.68 11.98
N VAL A 117 -7.07 -13.32 12.75
CA VAL A 117 -6.41 -12.02 12.63
C VAL A 117 -5.83 -11.83 11.23
N ALA A 118 -5.16 -12.85 10.67
CA ALA A 118 -4.60 -12.78 9.32
C ALA A 118 -5.66 -12.53 8.24
N ALA A 119 -6.80 -13.24 8.31
CA ALA A 119 -7.91 -13.04 7.38
C ALA A 119 -8.55 -11.66 7.57
N ALA A 120 -8.81 -11.25 8.82
CA ALA A 120 -9.45 -9.97 9.13
C ALA A 120 -8.63 -8.77 8.65
N PHE A 121 -7.31 -8.77 8.85
CA PHE A 121 -6.45 -7.66 8.44
C PHE A 121 -6.18 -7.65 6.94
N ALA A 122 -5.71 -8.76 6.37
CA ALA A 122 -5.37 -8.79 4.95
C ALA A 122 -6.60 -8.61 4.03
N MET A 123 -7.79 -9.03 4.49
CA MET A 123 -9.03 -8.96 3.71
C MET A 123 -10.02 -7.94 4.30
N ALA A 124 -9.57 -6.99 5.13
CA ALA A 124 -10.43 -6.06 5.85
C ALA A 124 -11.46 -5.37 4.96
N GLN A 125 -11.05 -4.93 3.79
CA GLN A 125 -11.87 -4.15 2.85
C GLN A 125 -12.96 -5.00 2.14
N PHE A 126 -12.82 -6.32 2.17
CA PHE A 126 -13.71 -7.26 1.46
C PHE A 126 -14.73 -7.94 2.38
N PHE A 127 -14.67 -7.75 3.69
CA PHE A 127 -15.69 -8.26 4.58
C PHE A 127 -16.96 -7.38 4.57
N LYS A 128 -18.10 -8.00 4.32
CA LYS A 128 -19.45 -7.43 4.47
C LYS A 128 -20.19 -8.27 5.52
N GLY A 129 -20.20 -7.81 6.78
CA GLY A 129 -20.51 -8.69 7.90
C GLY A 129 -19.54 -9.90 7.91
N ASN A 130 -20.06 -11.09 8.18
CA ASN A 130 -19.25 -12.31 8.16
C ASN A 130 -18.97 -12.89 6.75
N GLN A 131 -19.39 -12.20 5.70
CA GLN A 131 -19.25 -12.63 4.31
C GLN A 131 -18.11 -11.90 3.62
N VAL A 132 -17.50 -12.52 2.61
CA VAL A 132 -16.45 -11.93 1.79
C VAL A 132 -16.99 -11.72 0.39
N ALA A 133 -16.89 -10.48 -0.09
CA ALA A 133 -17.29 -10.09 -1.44
C ALA A 133 -16.33 -9.01 -1.98
N GLY A 134 -16.16 -8.96 -3.29
CA GLY A 134 -15.33 -7.97 -3.96
C GLY A 134 -14.82 -8.45 -5.31
N LYS A 135 -14.13 -7.56 -6.03
CA LYS A 135 -13.61 -7.81 -7.36
C LYS A 135 -12.14 -8.26 -7.33
N ASN A 136 -11.73 -8.98 -8.36
CA ASN A 136 -10.33 -9.27 -8.66
C ASN A 136 -9.72 -8.09 -9.44
N PRO A 137 -8.39 -7.89 -9.32
CA PRO A 137 -7.39 -8.70 -8.62
C PRO A 137 -7.35 -8.47 -7.10
N GLY A 138 -7.96 -7.40 -6.58
CA GLY A 138 -7.83 -6.98 -5.19
C GLY A 138 -8.17 -8.07 -4.18
N LEU A 139 -9.35 -8.67 -4.29
CA LEU A 139 -9.78 -9.73 -3.37
C LEU A 139 -8.85 -10.97 -3.44
N ARG A 140 -8.40 -11.36 -4.64
CA ARG A 140 -7.45 -12.45 -4.82
C ARG A 140 -6.13 -12.17 -4.13
N ASN A 141 -5.61 -10.96 -4.30
CA ASN A 141 -4.33 -10.52 -3.74
C ASN A 141 -4.43 -10.40 -2.21
N ALA A 142 -5.53 -9.84 -1.68
CA ALA A 142 -5.81 -9.76 -0.24
C ALA A 142 -5.84 -11.16 0.42
N ALA A 143 -6.56 -12.10 -0.18
CA ALA A 143 -6.60 -13.48 0.31
C ALA A 143 -5.21 -14.17 0.24
N ALA A 144 -4.41 -13.87 -0.77
CA ALA A 144 -3.04 -14.38 -0.88
C ALA A 144 -2.11 -13.77 0.17
N MET A 145 -2.28 -12.49 0.54
CA MET A 145 -1.49 -11.78 1.55
C MET A 145 -1.55 -12.45 2.93
N THR A 146 -2.64 -13.14 3.27
CA THR A 146 -2.77 -13.87 4.54
C THR A 146 -1.63 -14.86 4.78
N LYS A 147 -1.03 -15.41 3.71
CA LYS A 147 0.10 -16.36 3.79
C LYS A 147 1.37 -15.72 4.34
N ASN A 148 1.49 -14.40 4.27
CA ASN A 148 2.63 -13.67 4.82
C ASN A 148 2.54 -13.53 6.35
N LEU A 149 1.37 -13.72 6.93
CA LEU A 149 1.14 -13.68 8.36
C LEU A 149 1.13 -15.08 8.98
N VAL A 150 0.44 -16.03 8.36
CA VAL A 150 0.19 -17.37 8.94
C VAL A 150 0.25 -18.49 7.91
N GLY A 151 0.78 -19.65 8.33
CA GLY A 151 0.74 -20.89 7.58
C GLY A 151 -0.64 -21.55 7.68
N ARG A 152 -1.35 -21.70 6.55
CA ARG A 152 -2.71 -22.26 6.50
C ARG A 152 -2.82 -23.68 7.09
N ARG A 153 -1.78 -24.51 6.92
CA ARG A 153 -1.77 -25.90 7.40
C ARG A 153 -1.56 -25.97 8.91
N SER A 154 -0.65 -25.17 9.44
CA SER A 154 -0.27 -25.22 10.86
C SER A 154 -1.03 -24.24 11.75
N GLY A 155 -1.61 -23.18 11.17
CA GLY A 155 -2.12 -22.03 11.93
C GLY A 155 -1.03 -21.26 12.70
N GLY A 156 0.24 -21.60 12.47
CA GLY A 156 1.41 -20.95 13.05
C GLY A 156 1.89 -19.78 12.21
N LEU A 157 2.86 -19.03 12.72
CA LEU A 157 3.44 -17.87 12.02
C LEU A 157 4.09 -18.28 10.70
N SER A 158 3.93 -17.42 9.69
CA SER A 158 4.63 -17.59 8.42
C SER A 158 6.13 -17.33 8.56
N PRO A 159 6.96 -17.85 7.65
CA PRO A 159 8.37 -17.49 7.58
C PRO A 159 8.58 -15.97 7.36
N ILE A 160 7.71 -15.30 6.56
CA ILE A 160 7.80 -13.86 6.31
C ILE A 160 7.63 -13.06 7.62
N LEU A 161 6.60 -13.36 8.41
CA LEU A 161 6.40 -12.66 9.68
C LEU A 161 7.48 -13.01 10.73
N ARG A 162 8.02 -14.23 10.70
CA ARG A 162 8.93 -14.73 11.75
C ARG A 162 10.39 -14.38 11.52
N LYS A 163 10.82 -14.23 10.27
CA LYS A 163 12.23 -14.01 9.91
C LYS A 163 12.51 -12.53 9.61
N PHE A 164 13.78 -12.17 9.56
CA PHE A 164 14.25 -10.89 9.03
C PHE A 164 13.75 -10.72 7.56
N PRO A 165 13.36 -9.52 7.12
CA PRO A 165 13.46 -8.20 7.78
C PRO A 165 12.38 -7.90 8.82
N ASN A 166 11.41 -8.78 9.04
CA ASN A 166 10.35 -8.66 10.04
C ASN A 166 10.80 -9.27 11.39
N GLY A 167 10.18 -10.33 11.83
CA GLY A 167 10.53 -11.10 13.01
C GLY A 167 10.67 -10.24 14.27
N ARG A 168 11.82 -10.35 14.93
CA ARG A 168 12.14 -9.55 16.12
C ARG A 168 12.60 -8.13 15.78
N SER A 169 12.91 -7.85 14.51
CA SER A 169 13.40 -6.55 14.05
C SER A 169 12.31 -5.49 14.02
N THR A 170 11.03 -5.89 14.05
CA THR A 170 9.87 -5.00 14.07
C THR A 170 8.82 -5.40 15.10
N SER A 171 7.90 -4.48 15.39
CA SER A 171 6.77 -4.70 16.32
C SER A 171 5.68 -5.60 15.76
N THR A 172 5.64 -5.87 14.44
CA THR A 172 4.52 -6.56 13.78
C THR A 172 4.18 -7.92 14.40
N TRP A 173 5.17 -8.75 14.67
CA TRP A 173 4.91 -10.05 15.32
C TRP A 173 4.26 -9.88 16.70
N ARG A 174 4.78 -8.96 17.53
CA ARG A 174 4.24 -8.69 18.87
C ARG A 174 2.80 -8.16 18.79
N THR A 175 2.52 -7.27 17.84
CA THR A 175 1.17 -6.75 17.59
C THR A 175 0.23 -7.84 17.12
N PHE A 176 0.66 -8.68 16.18
CA PHE A 176 -0.12 -9.80 15.65
C PHE A 176 -0.51 -10.80 16.74
N ASP A 177 0.44 -11.19 17.59
CA ASP A 177 0.17 -12.11 18.70
C ASP A 177 -0.68 -11.46 19.81
N SER A 178 -0.57 -10.14 20.02
CA SER A 178 -1.47 -9.41 20.93
C SER A 178 -2.92 -9.43 20.43
N LEU A 179 -3.13 -9.22 19.12
CA LEU A 179 -4.46 -9.33 18.49
C LEU A 179 -5.01 -10.77 18.59
N ALA A 180 -4.18 -11.79 18.36
CA ALA A 180 -4.58 -13.19 18.54
C ALA A 180 -4.96 -13.49 20.00
N ASN A 181 -4.26 -12.92 20.98
CA ASN A 181 -4.60 -13.05 22.39
C ASN A 181 -5.92 -12.33 22.75
N LEU A 182 -6.24 -11.20 22.09
CA LEU A 182 -7.55 -10.56 22.20
C LEU A 182 -8.68 -11.48 21.72
N VAL A 183 -8.54 -12.10 20.53
CA VAL A 183 -9.50 -13.11 20.05
C VAL A 183 -9.62 -14.27 21.05
N ALA A 184 -8.51 -14.73 21.60
CA ALA A 184 -8.49 -15.82 22.57
C ALA A 184 -9.21 -15.50 23.89
N SER A 185 -9.42 -14.20 24.21
CA SER A 185 -10.19 -13.79 25.39
C SER A 185 -11.68 -14.19 25.31
N CYS A 186 -12.18 -14.45 24.10
CA CYS A 186 -13.55 -14.93 23.83
C CYS A 186 -13.70 -16.46 23.79
N ARG A 187 -12.68 -17.23 24.16
CA ARG A 187 -12.78 -18.71 24.18
C ARG A 187 -13.83 -19.23 25.15
N ARG A 188 -14.10 -18.45 26.20
CA ARG A 188 -15.25 -18.61 27.08
C ARG A 188 -16.00 -17.29 27.08
N PRO A 189 -17.35 -17.29 26.96
CA PRO A 189 -18.14 -16.08 27.11
C PRO A 189 -17.88 -15.47 28.49
N GLY A 190 -17.70 -14.14 28.55
CA GLY A 190 -17.42 -13.48 29.81
C GLY A 190 -17.08 -11.99 29.64
N LYS A 191 -16.87 -11.28 30.74
CA LYS A 191 -16.63 -9.81 30.77
C LYS A 191 -15.51 -9.35 29.83
N ARG A 192 -14.44 -10.14 29.66
CA ARG A 192 -13.34 -9.77 28.74
C ARG A 192 -13.73 -9.89 27.28
N CYS A 193 -14.55 -10.87 26.92
CA CYS A 193 -15.09 -11.00 25.57
C CYS A 193 -16.05 -9.85 25.26
N ALA A 194 -16.99 -9.58 26.14
CA ALA A 194 -17.90 -8.43 26.01
C ALA A 194 -17.12 -7.12 25.81
N ARG A 195 -16.11 -6.87 26.64
CA ARG A 195 -15.25 -5.70 26.53
C ARG A 195 -14.46 -5.62 25.22
N LEU A 196 -14.04 -6.76 24.66
CA LEU A 196 -13.41 -6.78 23.34
C LEU A 196 -14.40 -6.34 22.26
N LEU A 197 -15.61 -6.91 22.25
CA LEU A 197 -16.63 -6.62 21.24
C LEU A 197 -17.06 -5.15 21.27
N GLU A 198 -17.19 -4.58 22.47
CA GLU A 198 -17.45 -3.16 22.69
C GLU A 198 -16.31 -2.26 22.16
N LEU A 199 -15.07 -2.49 22.62
CA LEU A 199 -13.92 -1.66 22.24
C LEU A 199 -13.55 -1.78 20.76
N ALA A 200 -13.87 -2.89 20.11
CA ALA A 200 -13.64 -3.14 18.70
C ALA A 200 -14.87 -2.81 17.83
N SER A 201 -15.81 -2.02 18.34
CA SER A 201 -16.92 -1.49 17.55
C SER A 201 -16.42 -0.49 16.49
N PRO A 202 -17.10 -0.35 15.34
CA PRO A 202 -16.87 0.77 14.44
C PRO A 202 -17.16 2.10 15.14
N PRO A 203 -16.51 3.21 14.78
CA PRO A 203 -16.85 4.53 15.33
C PRO A 203 -18.33 4.87 15.10
N ARG A 204 -19.06 5.18 16.16
CA ARG A 204 -20.53 5.39 16.16
C ARG A 204 -21.36 4.18 15.67
N GLY A 205 -20.77 2.99 15.64
CA GLY A 205 -21.46 1.75 15.30
C GLY A 205 -21.84 0.94 16.52
N GLU A 206 -22.64 -0.09 16.31
CA GLU A 206 -22.95 -1.09 17.33
C GLU A 206 -21.73 -1.92 17.70
N ASP A 207 -21.79 -2.58 18.84
CA ASP A 207 -20.78 -3.53 19.28
C ASP A 207 -20.54 -4.61 18.23
N SER A 208 -19.29 -5.00 18.07
CA SER A 208 -18.94 -6.07 17.12
C SER A 208 -19.66 -7.37 17.49
N PRO A 209 -20.39 -7.99 16.55
CA PRO A 209 -21.22 -9.17 16.87
C PRO A 209 -20.40 -10.41 17.20
N ASN A 210 -19.13 -10.43 16.86
CA ASN A 210 -18.23 -11.58 17.09
C ASN A 210 -16.76 -11.17 16.90
N THR A 211 -15.85 -12.09 17.26
CA THR A 211 -14.40 -11.85 17.21
C THR A 211 -13.84 -11.61 15.81
N LEU A 212 -14.42 -12.20 14.76
CA LEU A 212 -13.99 -11.92 13.39
C LEU A 212 -14.29 -10.45 13.02
N MET A 213 -15.51 -10.00 13.28
CA MET A 213 -15.92 -8.62 13.00
C MET A 213 -15.20 -7.61 13.89
N ALA A 214 -14.89 -7.97 15.14
CA ALA A 214 -14.04 -7.18 16.00
C ALA A 214 -12.64 -6.95 15.39
N MET A 215 -12.01 -7.99 14.85
CA MET A 215 -10.71 -7.84 14.18
C MET A 215 -10.80 -7.07 12.87
N VAL A 216 -11.88 -7.21 12.09
CA VAL A 216 -12.13 -6.42 10.88
C VAL A 216 -12.31 -4.94 11.22
N ALA A 217 -13.07 -4.62 12.28
CA ALA A 217 -13.26 -3.23 12.73
C ALA A 217 -11.94 -2.61 13.21
N ILE A 218 -11.13 -3.33 13.99
CA ILE A 218 -9.79 -2.89 14.40
C ILE A 218 -8.90 -2.64 13.16
N ALA A 219 -8.95 -3.48 12.15
CA ALA A 219 -8.15 -3.30 10.93
C ALA A 219 -8.57 -2.07 10.12
N ARG A 220 -9.88 -1.77 10.04
CA ARG A 220 -10.42 -0.59 9.33
C ARG A 220 -10.28 0.71 10.10
N TYR A 221 -10.34 0.65 11.43
CA TYR A 221 -10.30 1.81 12.31
C TYR A 221 -9.19 1.64 13.38
N PRO A 222 -7.92 1.49 12.97
CA PRO A 222 -6.84 1.10 13.88
C PRO A 222 -6.54 2.13 14.95
N TRP A 223 -6.97 3.37 14.77
CA TRP A 223 -6.87 4.48 15.71
C TRP A 223 -7.94 4.49 16.80
N HIS A 224 -9.00 3.65 16.64
CA HIS A 224 -10.16 3.66 17.55
C HIS A 224 -9.89 2.83 18.80
N HIS A 225 -10.21 3.37 19.97
CA HIS A 225 -10.07 2.74 21.30
C HIS A 225 -8.69 2.10 21.60
N VAL A 226 -7.60 2.65 21.04
CA VAL A 226 -6.24 2.07 21.16
C VAL A 226 -5.84 1.79 22.61
N PRO A 227 -5.94 2.74 23.58
CA PRO A 227 -5.55 2.49 24.97
C PRO A 227 -6.39 1.39 25.64
N GLY A 228 -7.70 1.36 25.37
CA GLY A 228 -8.62 0.35 25.91
C GLY A 228 -8.30 -1.06 25.43
N LEU A 229 -8.10 -1.22 24.11
CA LEU A 229 -7.67 -2.48 23.49
C LEU A 229 -6.28 -2.90 23.97
N PHE A 230 -5.35 -1.95 24.12
CA PHE A 230 -4.02 -2.24 24.65
C PHE A 230 -4.07 -2.76 26.09
N LYS A 231 -4.81 -2.08 26.97
CA LYS A 231 -5.04 -2.52 28.35
C LYS A 231 -5.65 -3.94 28.37
N LEU A 232 -6.68 -4.17 27.56
CA LEU A 232 -7.33 -5.48 27.45
C LEU A 232 -6.36 -6.57 26.95
N SER A 233 -5.53 -6.29 25.93
CA SER A 233 -4.55 -7.25 25.39
C SER A 233 -3.53 -7.70 26.43
N ARG A 234 -3.22 -6.83 27.39
CA ARG A 234 -2.30 -7.13 28.49
C ARG A 234 -2.93 -7.97 29.61
N LEU A 235 -4.23 -7.82 29.81
CA LEU A 235 -5.02 -8.61 30.76
C LEU A 235 -5.43 -9.97 30.20
N ALA A 236 -5.41 -10.13 28.88
CA ALA A 236 -5.69 -11.39 28.22
C ALA A 236 -4.62 -12.44 28.54
N ARG A 237 -5.05 -13.72 28.64
CA ARG A 237 -4.10 -14.82 28.78
C ARG A 237 -3.19 -14.87 27.56
N LYS A 238 -1.87 -14.75 27.77
CA LYS A 238 -0.87 -14.76 26.69
C LYS A 238 -0.64 -16.18 26.16
N LEU A 239 -1.56 -16.67 25.34
CA LEU A 239 -1.45 -17.95 24.64
C LEU A 239 -0.44 -17.90 23.50
N TYR A 240 -0.29 -16.71 22.89
CA TYR A 240 0.65 -16.43 21.81
C TYR A 240 1.74 -15.48 22.29
N ARG A 241 2.98 -15.78 21.96
CA ARG A 241 4.18 -15.01 22.35
C ARG A 241 5.17 -14.94 21.19
N PRO A 242 5.95 -13.82 21.09
CA PRO A 242 5.92 -12.64 21.96
C PRO A 242 4.69 -11.76 21.72
N ALA A 243 4.23 -11.04 22.72
CA ALA A 243 3.15 -10.05 22.65
C ALA A 243 3.68 -8.67 23.09
N LEU A 244 2.91 -7.60 22.85
CA LEU A 244 3.26 -6.24 23.24
C LEU A 244 3.49 -6.14 24.75
N GLY A 245 4.59 -5.48 25.13
CA GLY A 245 5.00 -5.24 26.53
C GLY A 245 4.33 -3.99 27.14
N ARG A 246 4.70 -3.64 28.38
CA ARG A 246 4.10 -2.51 29.12
C ARG A 246 4.23 -1.16 28.39
N LYS A 247 5.36 -0.92 27.76
CA LYS A 247 5.69 0.31 27.04
C LYS A 247 5.41 0.22 25.53
N GLY A 248 4.71 -0.82 25.08
CA GLY A 248 4.49 -1.10 23.66
C GLY A 248 3.08 -0.76 23.19
N GLU A 249 2.43 0.24 23.79
CA GLU A 249 1.16 0.75 23.26
C GLU A 249 1.39 1.29 21.84
N PRO A 250 0.65 0.79 20.82
CA PRO A 250 0.82 1.27 19.47
C PRO A 250 0.10 2.61 19.25
N ASP A 251 0.56 3.41 18.30
CA ASP A 251 -0.18 4.59 17.84
C ASP A 251 -1.51 4.22 17.16
N GLY A 252 -1.56 3.02 16.58
CA GLY A 252 -2.74 2.42 15.99
C GLY A 252 -2.55 0.92 15.79
N TRP A 253 -3.61 0.14 15.83
CA TRP A 253 -3.57 -1.32 15.66
C TRP A 253 -3.39 -1.70 14.19
N THR A 254 -2.24 -1.37 13.60
CA THR A 254 -1.88 -1.71 12.23
C THR A 254 -0.99 -2.95 12.17
N LEU A 255 -1.03 -3.67 11.06
CA LEU A 255 -0.06 -4.72 10.74
C LEU A 255 0.72 -4.30 9.49
N ALA A 256 2.02 -4.11 9.64
CA ALA A 256 2.90 -3.74 8.55
C ALA A 256 3.99 -4.79 8.34
N LEU A 257 4.31 -5.11 7.08
CA LEU A 257 5.35 -6.07 6.71
C LEU A 257 6.39 -5.39 5.82
N ARG A 258 7.67 -5.69 6.07
CA ARG A 258 8.78 -5.31 5.22
C ARG A 258 9.12 -6.42 4.24
N PHE A 259 9.48 -6.03 3.01
CA PHE A 259 9.94 -6.95 1.97
C PHE A 259 11.24 -6.42 1.38
N GLU A 260 12.17 -7.32 1.12
CA GLU A 260 13.45 -7.03 0.49
C GLU A 260 13.45 -7.57 -0.93
N GLY A 261 14.20 -6.90 -1.81
CA GLY A 261 14.57 -7.45 -3.10
C GLY A 261 15.42 -8.72 -2.96
N ARG A 262 15.86 -9.27 -4.08
CA ARG A 262 16.95 -10.25 -4.04
C ARG A 262 18.16 -9.59 -3.39
N PRO A 263 19.00 -10.34 -2.66
CA PRO A 263 20.18 -9.77 -2.02
C PRO A 263 21.01 -8.92 -3.00
N GLY A 264 21.29 -7.67 -2.61
CA GLY A 264 22.06 -6.72 -3.41
C GLY A 264 21.34 -6.05 -4.58
N THR A 265 20.03 -6.27 -4.78
CA THR A 265 19.29 -5.67 -5.91
C THR A 265 18.48 -4.44 -5.56
N MET A 266 18.14 -4.22 -4.29
CA MET A 266 17.37 -3.07 -3.83
C MET A 266 18.16 -2.26 -2.81
N ASN A 267 18.53 -1.04 -3.17
CA ASN A 267 19.33 -0.18 -2.30
C ASN A 267 18.70 1.20 -2.04
N GLY A 268 17.83 1.66 -2.92
CA GLY A 268 17.15 2.93 -2.76
C GLY A 268 15.80 2.94 -3.45
N PRO A 269 14.79 2.20 -2.95
CA PRO A 269 13.46 2.24 -3.54
C PRO A 269 12.88 3.65 -3.39
N GLY A 270 12.71 4.38 -4.51
CA GLY A 270 12.30 5.79 -4.52
C GLY A 270 10.79 5.98 -4.63
N ALA A 271 10.19 5.32 -5.60
CA ALA A 271 8.76 5.45 -5.93
C ALA A 271 8.17 4.13 -6.43
N PHE A 272 6.84 4.10 -6.57
CA PHE A 272 6.07 2.96 -7.06
C PHE A 272 5.22 3.32 -8.27
N ALA A 273 5.04 2.30 -9.15
CA ALA A 273 3.85 2.17 -9.97
C ALA A 273 3.25 0.77 -9.73
N ILE A 274 1.94 0.64 -9.79
CA ILE A 274 1.23 -0.63 -9.56
C ILE A 274 0.47 -1.01 -10.82
N ASP A 275 0.75 -2.20 -11.38
CA ASP A 275 0.12 -2.67 -12.60
C ASP A 275 -1.32 -3.17 -12.39
N ALA A 276 -2.04 -3.50 -13.48
CA ALA A 276 -3.42 -3.95 -13.46
C ALA A 276 -3.65 -5.24 -12.65
N HIS A 277 -2.59 -5.99 -12.37
CA HIS A 277 -2.63 -7.21 -11.55
C HIS A 277 -2.30 -6.95 -10.07
N GLY A 278 -1.91 -5.71 -9.73
CA GLY A 278 -1.47 -5.30 -8.40
C GLY A 278 0.00 -5.60 -8.11
N SER A 279 0.82 -5.92 -9.12
CA SER A 279 2.27 -6.06 -8.93
C SER A 279 2.90 -4.67 -8.82
N LEU A 280 3.93 -4.55 -7.98
CA LEU A 280 4.60 -3.30 -7.73
C LEU A 280 5.86 -3.19 -8.58
N TRP A 281 5.93 -2.16 -9.40
CA TRP A 281 7.14 -1.73 -10.07
C TRP A 281 7.79 -0.65 -9.20
N VAL A 282 9.09 -0.78 -8.95
CA VAL A 282 9.79 0.06 -7.97
C VAL A 282 11.02 0.67 -8.60
N ALA A 283 11.05 2.00 -8.66
CA ALA A 283 12.21 2.76 -9.05
C ALA A 283 13.34 2.57 -8.03
N ASN A 284 14.50 2.08 -8.47
CA ASN A 284 15.68 1.88 -7.62
C ASN A 284 16.69 2.99 -7.90
N ASN A 285 16.83 3.92 -6.96
CA ASN A 285 17.62 5.14 -7.18
C ASN A 285 19.11 4.86 -7.32
N TYR A 286 19.65 3.96 -6.49
CA TYR A 286 21.11 3.76 -6.45
C TYR A 286 21.48 2.33 -6.07
N GLU A 287 22.72 1.97 -6.40
CA GLU A 287 23.41 0.77 -5.94
C GLU A 287 24.35 1.12 -4.78
N TYR A 288 24.54 0.14 -3.93
CA TYR A 288 25.43 0.22 -2.80
C TYR A 288 26.65 -0.67 -3.01
N SER A 289 27.82 -0.07 -3.13
CA SER A 289 29.06 -0.82 -3.16
C SER A 289 29.42 -1.32 -1.75
N ARG A 290 29.53 -2.63 -1.59
CA ARG A 290 29.99 -3.24 -0.33
C ARG A 290 31.44 -2.86 0.00
N GLU A 291 32.24 -2.56 -1.02
CA GLU A 291 33.66 -2.22 -0.85
C GLU A 291 33.89 -0.79 -0.38
N ARG A 292 32.91 0.10 -0.59
CA ARG A 292 32.96 1.50 -0.19
C ARG A 292 31.66 1.89 0.43
N LEU A 293 31.56 1.77 1.74
CA LEU A 293 30.36 2.06 2.56
C LEU A 293 29.73 3.46 2.37
N ALA A 294 30.30 4.31 1.54
CA ALA A 294 29.95 5.71 1.38
C ALA A 294 29.36 6.08 0.00
N ASN A 295 29.47 5.26 -1.03
CA ASN A 295 29.21 5.73 -2.40
C ASN A 295 27.81 5.34 -2.86
N VAL A 296 27.00 6.35 -3.16
CA VAL A 296 25.68 6.25 -3.80
C VAL A 296 25.92 6.32 -5.31
N CYS A 297 25.94 5.17 -5.99
CA CYS A 297 26.07 5.12 -7.44
C CYS A 297 24.74 4.75 -8.09
N ALA A 298 24.50 5.18 -9.32
CA ALA A 298 23.26 4.96 -10.02
C ALA A 298 22.96 3.46 -10.18
N ALA A 299 21.74 3.05 -9.83
CA ALA A 299 21.28 1.70 -10.10
C ALA A 299 20.85 1.53 -11.56
N GLU A 300 21.23 0.42 -12.17
CA GLU A 300 20.86 0.07 -13.53
C GLU A 300 19.77 -1.02 -13.57
N ASN A 301 18.93 -1.07 -12.51
CA ASN A 301 17.90 -2.09 -12.42
C ASN A 301 16.54 -1.52 -12.00
N LEU A 302 15.48 -2.07 -12.58
CA LEU A 302 14.09 -1.83 -12.26
C LEU A 302 13.53 -3.03 -11.50
N LEU A 303 13.01 -2.80 -10.31
CA LEU A 303 12.51 -3.86 -9.46
C LEU A 303 11.03 -4.12 -9.73
N ARG A 304 10.59 -5.38 -9.57
CA ARG A 304 9.19 -5.75 -9.58
C ARG A 304 8.88 -6.76 -8.50
N PHE A 305 7.77 -6.54 -7.80
CA PHE A 305 7.27 -7.43 -6.76
C PHE A 305 5.86 -7.90 -7.10
N THR A 306 5.54 -9.11 -6.70
CA THR A 306 4.17 -9.62 -6.75
C THR A 306 3.28 -8.83 -5.79
N PRO A 307 1.94 -8.88 -5.92
CA PRO A 307 1.01 -8.18 -5.01
C PRO A 307 1.13 -8.55 -3.53
N ILE A 308 1.89 -9.57 -3.21
CA ILE A 308 2.17 -10.01 -1.83
C ILE A 308 3.63 -9.77 -1.39
N GLY A 309 4.36 -8.89 -2.10
CA GLY A 309 5.71 -8.46 -1.73
C GLY A 309 6.82 -9.48 -2.02
N ARG A 310 6.58 -10.53 -2.81
CA ARG A 310 7.64 -11.44 -3.27
C ARG A 310 8.28 -10.91 -4.54
N ASN A 311 9.56 -11.18 -4.71
CA ASN A 311 10.23 -10.88 -5.98
C ASN A 311 9.45 -11.48 -7.15
N TYR A 312 9.21 -10.65 -8.18
CA TYR A 312 8.53 -11.12 -9.39
C TYR A 312 9.46 -12.04 -10.19
N PRO A 313 8.97 -13.13 -10.79
CA PRO A 313 9.78 -13.95 -11.69
C PRO A 313 10.36 -13.10 -12.84
N GLY A 314 11.65 -13.26 -13.12
CA GLY A 314 12.36 -12.47 -14.12
C GLY A 314 12.93 -11.13 -13.64
N ALA A 315 12.38 -10.52 -12.59
CA ALA A 315 12.95 -9.28 -12.03
C ALA A 315 14.23 -9.55 -11.20
N PRO A 316 15.13 -8.56 -11.05
CA PRO A 316 15.07 -7.20 -11.59
C PRO A 316 15.30 -7.15 -13.11
N TYR A 317 14.78 -6.11 -13.76
CA TYR A 317 14.96 -5.83 -15.17
C TYR A 317 16.07 -4.81 -15.37
N THR A 318 16.81 -4.91 -16.49
CA THR A 318 17.94 -4.03 -16.83
C THR A 318 17.87 -3.61 -18.29
N GLY A 319 18.70 -2.69 -18.69
CA GLY A 319 18.76 -2.19 -20.06
C GLY A 319 17.95 -0.93 -20.30
N GLY A 320 17.73 -0.57 -21.57
CA GLY A 320 16.96 0.61 -21.95
C GLY A 320 17.53 1.94 -21.46
N GLY A 321 18.83 2.01 -21.23
CA GLY A 321 19.47 3.23 -20.72
C GLY A 321 19.18 3.54 -19.27
N LEU A 322 18.59 2.59 -18.51
CA LEU A 322 18.24 2.80 -17.11
C LEU A 322 19.46 3.08 -16.26
N THR A 323 19.46 4.22 -15.59
CA THR A 323 20.53 4.65 -14.71
C THR A 323 20.02 5.54 -13.60
N GLY A 324 20.09 5.08 -12.34
CA GLY A 324 19.70 5.80 -11.15
C GLY A 324 18.30 6.38 -11.23
N ALA A 325 17.26 5.55 -11.31
CA ALA A 325 15.88 5.98 -11.38
C ALA A 325 15.59 7.09 -10.36
N GLY A 326 14.84 8.12 -10.77
CA GLY A 326 14.40 9.21 -9.90
C GLY A 326 13.23 8.80 -8.99
N PHE A 327 12.41 9.77 -8.63
CA PHE A 327 11.19 9.53 -7.88
C PHE A 327 9.96 9.41 -8.79
N GLY A 328 10.15 9.40 -10.13
CA GLY A 328 9.12 9.25 -11.13
C GLY A 328 9.13 7.88 -11.78
N ILE A 329 8.01 7.19 -11.67
CA ILE A 329 7.70 5.96 -12.39
C ILE A 329 6.21 5.95 -12.71
N GLY A 330 5.85 5.78 -13.97
CA GLY A 330 4.46 5.76 -14.45
C GLY A 330 4.19 4.51 -15.28
N ILE A 331 2.92 4.10 -15.32
CA ILE A 331 2.43 3.06 -16.23
C ILE A 331 1.42 3.72 -17.17
N ALA A 332 1.66 3.60 -18.47
CA ALA A 332 0.80 4.14 -19.51
C ALA A 332 -0.43 3.23 -19.78
N PRO A 333 -1.44 3.71 -20.53
CA PRO A 333 -2.62 2.90 -20.85
C PRO A 333 -2.33 1.61 -21.62
N ASN A 334 -1.21 1.54 -22.33
CA ASN A 334 -0.70 0.33 -23.01
C ASN A 334 0.07 -0.61 -22.07
N GLU A 335 0.03 -0.33 -20.75
CA GLU A 335 0.73 -1.04 -19.68
C GLU A 335 2.26 -0.93 -19.71
N HIS A 336 2.85 -0.12 -20.60
CA HIS A 336 4.28 0.15 -20.60
C HIS A 336 4.69 0.97 -19.38
N VAL A 337 5.86 0.66 -18.84
CA VAL A 337 6.42 1.28 -17.64
C VAL A 337 7.48 2.28 -18.03
N TRP A 338 7.31 3.55 -17.61
CA TRP A 338 8.21 4.64 -17.88
C TRP A 338 8.93 5.09 -16.61
N VAL A 339 10.25 5.28 -16.70
CA VAL A 339 11.11 5.60 -15.56
C VAL A 339 12.06 6.74 -15.92
N GLY A 340 12.10 7.78 -15.12
CA GLY A 340 13.07 8.86 -15.27
C GLY A 340 14.47 8.43 -14.82
N ASN A 341 15.48 8.66 -15.66
CA ASN A 341 16.88 8.38 -15.36
C ASN A 341 17.51 9.60 -14.67
N PHE A 342 17.31 9.70 -13.36
CA PHE A 342 17.86 10.81 -12.57
C PHE A 342 19.38 10.73 -12.43
N GLY A 343 19.93 9.51 -12.39
CA GLY A 343 21.36 9.29 -12.33
C GLY A 343 22.00 9.65 -11.00
N PHE A 344 21.46 9.15 -9.89
CA PHE A 344 22.10 9.35 -8.59
C PHE A 344 23.53 8.81 -8.60
N ALA A 345 24.52 9.69 -8.48
CA ALA A 345 25.91 9.30 -8.38
C ALA A 345 26.70 10.26 -7.47
N ALA A 346 27.35 9.69 -6.47
CA ALA A 346 28.35 10.42 -5.70
C ALA A 346 29.60 10.67 -6.57
N PRO A 347 30.39 11.73 -6.29
CA PRO A 347 31.59 12.04 -7.09
C PRO A 347 32.60 10.90 -7.22
N GLU A 348 32.61 9.98 -6.23
CA GLU A 348 33.51 8.83 -6.21
C GLU A 348 33.04 7.64 -7.06
N CYS A 349 31.86 7.73 -7.65
CA CYS A 349 31.36 6.67 -8.54
C CYS A 349 32.17 6.65 -9.84
N LYS A 350 32.51 5.45 -10.31
CA LYS A 350 33.28 5.27 -11.55
C LYS A 350 32.56 5.83 -12.78
N THR A 351 31.23 5.85 -12.73
CA THR A 351 30.39 6.38 -13.79
C THR A 351 29.60 7.56 -13.25
N GLN A 352 29.54 8.63 -14.03
CA GLN A 352 28.71 9.81 -13.78
C GLN A 352 27.66 9.84 -14.90
N PRO A 353 26.43 9.36 -14.64
CA PRO A 353 25.41 9.24 -15.68
C PRO A 353 24.97 10.63 -16.20
N PRO A 354 24.48 10.70 -17.44
CA PRO A 354 24.20 11.96 -18.12
C PRO A 354 22.95 12.70 -17.59
N HIS A 355 22.12 12.10 -16.75
CA HIS A 355 20.91 12.66 -16.14
C HIS A 355 19.85 13.22 -17.13
N ASN A 356 19.83 12.76 -18.37
CA ASN A 356 19.13 13.43 -19.47
C ASN A 356 18.15 12.55 -20.24
N SER A 357 17.66 11.46 -19.63
CA SER A 357 16.83 10.51 -20.37
C SER A 357 15.72 9.87 -19.52
N VAL A 358 14.84 9.15 -20.19
CA VAL A 358 13.86 8.25 -19.60
C VAL A 358 13.93 6.87 -20.23
N SER A 359 13.62 5.83 -19.46
CA SER A 359 13.57 4.44 -19.90
C SER A 359 12.13 3.95 -20.03
N GLU A 360 11.90 3.07 -21.01
CA GLU A 360 10.62 2.42 -21.26
C GLU A 360 10.77 0.90 -21.23
N PHE A 361 9.82 0.23 -20.58
CA PHE A 361 9.78 -1.24 -20.48
C PHE A 361 8.38 -1.76 -20.82
N THR A 362 8.33 -2.93 -21.46
CA THR A 362 7.07 -3.66 -21.66
C THR A 362 6.52 -4.17 -20.32
N PRO A 363 5.24 -4.60 -20.25
CA PRO A 363 4.68 -5.28 -19.07
C PRO A 363 5.42 -6.57 -18.68
N ALA A 364 6.17 -7.16 -19.62
CA ALA A 364 7.02 -8.34 -19.38
C ALA A 364 8.39 -7.97 -18.77
N GLY A 365 8.76 -6.68 -18.81
CA GLY A 365 10.06 -6.17 -18.33
C GLY A 365 11.14 -6.11 -19.40
N GLU A 366 10.77 -6.21 -20.67
CA GLU A 366 11.68 -6.01 -21.79
C GLU A 366 11.90 -4.52 -22.02
N ALA A 367 13.16 -4.09 -22.13
CA ALA A 367 13.51 -2.70 -22.37
C ALA A 367 13.27 -2.33 -23.84
N LEU A 368 12.57 -1.21 -24.07
CA LEU A 368 12.24 -0.68 -25.40
C LEU A 368 13.08 0.54 -25.78
N SER A 369 13.51 1.32 -24.80
CA SER A 369 14.39 2.47 -25.01
C SER A 369 15.83 2.06 -25.32
N PRO A 370 16.65 2.93 -25.95
CA PRO A 370 18.03 2.62 -26.29
C PRO A 370 18.88 2.20 -25.09
N PRO A 371 19.78 1.20 -25.25
CA PRO A 371 20.67 0.76 -24.18
C PRO A 371 21.72 1.85 -23.85
N LEU A 372 22.39 1.72 -22.69
CA LEU A 372 23.54 2.55 -22.34
C LEU A 372 24.71 2.24 -23.27
N THR A 373 25.31 3.30 -23.81
CA THR A 373 26.54 3.26 -24.63
C THR A 373 27.53 4.28 -24.09
N GLY A 374 28.83 4.06 -24.33
CA GLY A 374 29.88 4.98 -23.85
C GLY A 374 30.00 5.04 -22.33
N LYS A 375 29.62 3.99 -21.61
CA LYS A 375 29.59 3.93 -20.15
C LYS A 375 30.93 4.35 -19.53
N GLY A 376 30.86 5.32 -18.60
CA GLY A 376 32.03 5.87 -17.90
C GLY A 376 32.81 6.91 -18.71
N THR A 377 32.28 7.39 -19.82
CA THR A 377 32.85 8.48 -20.63
C THR A 377 31.92 9.69 -20.67
N PRO A 378 32.42 10.89 -21.06
CA PRO A 378 31.54 12.05 -21.29
C PRO A 378 30.53 11.86 -22.44
N ALA A 379 30.69 10.80 -23.24
CA ALA A 379 29.78 10.44 -24.34
C ALA A 379 28.77 9.35 -23.93
N GLU A 380 28.57 9.10 -22.65
CA GLU A 380 27.56 8.14 -22.17
C GLU A 380 26.15 8.59 -22.58
N LYS A 381 25.43 7.71 -23.27
CA LYS A 381 24.09 7.93 -23.78
C LYS A 381 23.23 6.68 -23.54
N GLY A 382 21.93 6.87 -23.39
CA GLY A 382 20.99 5.76 -23.28
C GLY A 382 19.63 6.21 -22.75
N GLY A 383 18.60 5.43 -22.99
CA GLY A 383 17.24 5.88 -22.80
C GLY A 383 16.79 6.79 -23.92
N TYR A 384 15.61 7.42 -23.76
CA TYR A 384 15.12 8.46 -24.67
C TYR A 384 15.58 9.84 -24.16
N GLU A 385 16.45 10.49 -24.93
CA GLU A 385 17.04 11.80 -24.59
C GLU A 385 16.28 13.01 -25.20
N ASN A 386 15.22 12.74 -25.98
CA ASN A 386 14.48 13.76 -26.69
C ASN A 386 13.79 14.74 -25.72
N GLY A 387 13.66 16.01 -26.11
CA GLY A 387 12.83 17.00 -25.41
C GLY A 387 13.51 17.67 -24.22
N ASP A 388 14.82 17.83 -24.28
CA ASP A 388 15.61 18.59 -23.28
C ASP A 388 15.36 18.10 -21.83
N ILE A 389 15.40 16.78 -21.66
CA ILE A 389 15.31 16.14 -20.35
C ILE A 389 16.58 16.43 -19.56
N TYR A 390 16.41 16.87 -18.32
CA TYR A 390 17.54 17.06 -17.43
C TYR A 390 17.14 16.88 -15.96
N TRP A 391 17.72 15.88 -15.31
CA TRP A 391 17.42 15.45 -13.95
C TRP A 391 15.94 15.17 -13.73
N PRO A 392 15.35 14.20 -14.46
CA PRO A 392 13.92 13.90 -14.40
C PRO A 392 13.53 13.38 -13.03
N GLN A 393 12.50 13.99 -12.42
CA GLN A 393 11.96 13.58 -11.12
C GLN A 393 10.62 12.86 -11.27
N SER A 394 9.57 13.52 -11.71
CA SER A 394 8.31 12.85 -11.97
C SER A 394 8.24 12.36 -13.41
N THR A 395 7.67 11.16 -13.59
CA THR A 395 7.34 10.60 -14.90
C THR A 395 5.97 9.97 -14.80
N ILE A 396 4.96 10.56 -15.44
CA ILE A 396 3.57 10.12 -15.39
C ILE A 396 2.99 9.94 -16.79
N SER A 397 1.90 9.18 -16.89
CA SER A 397 1.09 9.07 -18.09
C SER A 397 -0.28 9.70 -17.88
N ASP A 398 -0.83 10.33 -18.94
CA ASP A 398 -2.26 10.66 -18.99
C ASP A 398 -3.08 9.57 -19.71
N ARG A 399 -4.41 9.76 -19.80
CA ARG A 399 -5.32 8.79 -20.41
C ARG A 399 -5.17 8.62 -21.92
N GLU A 400 -4.60 9.61 -22.58
CA GLU A 400 -4.25 9.60 -24.01
C GLU A 400 -2.90 8.93 -24.28
N GLY A 401 -2.21 8.47 -23.23
CA GLY A 401 -0.90 7.84 -23.34
C GLY A 401 0.26 8.81 -23.51
N ASN A 402 0.04 10.12 -23.34
CA ASN A 402 1.16 11.04 -23.29
C ASN A 402 1.99 10.81 -22.03
N ILE A 403 3.30 10.93 -22.15
CA ILE A 403 4.22 10.86 -21.01
C ILE A 403 4.68 12.27 -20.67
N TRP A 404 4.48 12.65 -19.41
CA TRP A 404 4.88 13.93 -18.87
C TRP A 404 6.02 13.75 -17.89
N ILE A 405 7.07 14.57 -18.03
CA ILE A 405 8.33 14.44 -17.29
C ILE A 405 8.66 15.80 -16.69
N ALA A 406 8.79 15.85 -15.36
CA ALA A 406 9.25 17.03 -14.64
C ALA A 406 10.78 17.03 -14.60
N ASN A 407 11.41 18.03 -15.22
CA ASN A 407 12.86 18.17 -15.36
C ASN A 407 13.39 19.11 -14.29
N CYS A 408 13.84 18.58 -13.20
CA CYS A 408 14.32 19.33 -12.04
C CYS A 408 15.56 20.18 -12.34
N GLY A 409 16.40 19.74 -13.28
CA GLY A 409 17.69 20.38 -13.55
C GLY A 409 17.66 21.59 -14.48
N ASN A 410 16.55 21.79 -15.22
CA ASN A 410 16.41 22.91 -16.15
C ASN A 410 15.03 23.59 -16.07
N ASP A 411 14.32 23.38 -14.95
CA ASP A 411 13.06 24.06 -14.60
C ASP A 411 11.97 23.91 -15.68
N SER A 412 11.90 22.74 -16.33
CA SER A 412 11.01 22.51 -17.46
C SER A 412 10.12 21.27 -17.26
N VAL A 413 9.14 21.13 -18.16
CA VAL A 413 8.30 19.94 -18.28
C VAL A 413 8.37 19.45 -19.72
N THR A 414 8.69 18.16 -19.90
CA THR A 414 8.69 17.51 -21.21
C THR A 414 7.45 16.68 -21.39
N LYS A 415 6.86 16.70 -22.59
CA LYS A 415 5.76 15.84 -23.01
C LYS A 415 6.18 14.97 -24.18
N TYR A 416 5.96 13.66 -24.11
CA TYR A 416 5.99 12.75 -25.25
C TYR A 416 4.54 12.46 -25.70
N PRO A 417 4.06 13.08 -26.79
CA PRO A 417 2.72 12.86 -27.29
C PRO A 417 2.49 11.40 -27.66
N GLY A 418 1.44 10.79 -27.08
CA GLY A 418 1.13 9.37 -27.29
C GLY A 418 2.27 8.41 -26.92
N GLY A 419 3.16 8.80 -25.99
CA GLY A 419 4.34 8.02 -25.63
C GLY A 419 5.44 7.98 -26.70
N THR A 420 5.44 8.95 -27.65
CA THR A 420 6.39 8.98 -28.77
C THR A 420 7.52 9.98 -28.53
N PRO A 421 8.75 9.54 -28.20
CA PRO A 421 9.86 10.43 -27.89
C PRO A 421 10.28 11.34 -29.06
N LYS A 422 10.19 10.86 -30.30
CA LYS A 422 10.50 11.66 -31.49
C LYS A 422 9.63 12.92 -31.63
N GLY A 423 8.43 12.92 -31.06
CA GLY A 423 7.51 14.06 -31.04
C GLY A 423 7.62 14.93 -29.79
N ALA A 424 8.68 14.80 -29.01
CA ALA A 424 8.88 15.49 -27.74
C ALA A 424 8.68 16.98 -27.82
N LYS A 425 8.04 17.54 -26.80
CA LYS A 425 7.88 18.97 -26.59
C LYS A 425 8.37 19.33 -25.20
N ASN A 426 9.19 20.38 -25.10
CA ASN A 426 9.65 20.91 -23.82
C ASN A 426 9.01 22.27 -23.54
N TYR A 427 8.55 22.48 -22.32
CA TYR A 427 7.88 23.69 -21.86
C TYR A 427 8.70 24.33 -20.75
N LYS A 428 9.11 25.58 -20.94
CA LYS A 428 9.88 26.43 -20.02
C LYS A 428 9.09 27.68 -19.63
N GLY A 429 9.58 28.45 -18.67
CA GLY A 429 8.94 29.70 -18.27
C GLY A 429 7.62 29.47 -17.50
N LEU A 430 7.46 28.33 -16.86
CA LEU A 430 6.26 27.93 -16.14
C LEU A 430 6.19 28.47 -14.70
N GLY A 431 7.15 29.29 -14.27
CA GLY A 431 7.27 29.75 -12.88
C GLY A 431 7.66 28.63 -11.91
N LEU A 432 8.26 27.57 -12.43
CA LEU A 432 8.80 26.44 -11.67
C LEU A 432 10.30 26.65 -11.43
N SER A 433 10.75 26.29 -10.23
CA SER A 433 12.15 25.99 -9.96
C SER A 433 12.24 24.65 -9.23
N LYS A 434 13.09 23.79 -9.71
CA LYS A 434 13.25 22.40 -9.30
C LYS A 434 11.90 21.65 -9.30
N PRO A 435 11.23 21.48 -10.44
CA PRO A 435 9.98 20.71 -10.53
C PRO A 435 10.17 19.30 -10.05
N PHE A 436 9.17 18.77 -9.27
CA PHE A 436 9.32 17.50 -8.59
C PHE A 436 8.13 16.55 -8.79
N GLY A 437 6.98 16.80 -8.18
CA GLY A 437 5.77 16.02 -8.33
C GLY A 437 4.96 16.42 -9.56
N ALA A 438 4.21 15.49 -10.12
CA ALA A 438 3.25 15.77 -11.17
C ALA A 438 2.04 14.84 -11.11
N VAL A 439 0.84 15.38 -11.32
CA VAL A 439 -0.41 14.63 -11.48
C VAL A 439 -1.25 15.20 -12.61
N VAL A 440 -2.12 14.35 -13.17
CA VAL A 440 -3.02 14.73 -14.27
C VAL A 440 -4.48 14.58 -13.86
N ASN A 441 -5.32 15.56 -14.21
CA ASN A 441 -6.76 15.48 -13.98
C ASN A 441 -7.50 14.83 -15.17
N THR A 442 -8.82 14.68 -15.03
CA THR A 442 -9.67 14.08 -16.08
C THR A 442 -9.80 14.91 -17.35
N LYS A 443 -9.40 16.20 -17.30
CA LYS A 443 -9.37 17.11 -18.46
C LYS A 443 -8.02 17.08 -19.18
N GLY A 444 -7.05 16.27 -18.70
CA GLY A 444 -5.69 16.21 -19.24
C GLY A 444 -4.79 17.39 -18.79
N GLN A 445 -5.25 18.24 -17.86
CA GLN A 445 -4.40 19.26 -17.26
C GLN A 445 -3.43 18.62 -16.28
N VAL A 446 -2.16 19.06 -16.33
CA VAL A 446 -1.07 18.55 -15.50
C VAL A 446 -0.69 19.58 -14.45
N PHE A 447 -0.72 19.16 -13.19
CA PHE A 447 -0.26 19.95 -12.05
C PHE A 447 1.16 19.52 -11.73
N VAL A 448 2.08 20.47 -11.63
CA VAL A 448 3.51 20.20 -11.38
C VAL A 448 3.99 21.04 -10.21
N THR A 449 4.55 20.42 -9.20
CA THR A 449 5.11 21.12 -8.04
C THR A 449 6.50 21.66 -8.34
N GLY A 450 6.74 22.95 -8.06
CA GLY A 450 8.05 23.60 -8.08
C GLY A 450 8.61 23.68 -6.66
N ASN A 451 9.54 22.80 -6.33
CA ASN A 451 10.03 22.69 -4.95
C ASN A 451 10.73 23.95 -4.47
N ASP A 452 11.65 24.48 -5.26
CA ASP A 452 12.44 25.63 -4.85
C ASP A 452 11.67 26.95 -5.02
N SER A 453 10.86 27.08 -6.07
CA SER A 453 9.95 28.23 -6.26
C SER A 453 8.80 28.26 -5.26
N SER A 454 8.50 27.16 -4.57
CA SER A 454 7.30 27.02 -3.73
C SER A 454 6.01 27.35 -4.48
N THR A 455 5.87 26.79 -5.69
CA THR A 455 4.73 26.99 -6.59
C THR A 455 4.12 25.67 -7.05
N VAL A 456 2.95 25.75 -7.67
CA VAL A 456 2.36 24.66 -8.48
C VAL A 456 1.99 25.24 -9.83
N ALA A 457 2.63 24.76 -10.89
CA ALA A 457 2.25 25.11 -12.25
C ALA A 457 1.12 24.18 -12.75
N ILE A 458 0.21 24.74 -13.55
CA ILE A 458 -0.87 24.00 -14.19
C ILE A 458 -0.69 24.15 -15.69
N LEU A 459 -0.53 23.04 -16.38
CA LEU A 459 -0.40 23.00 -17.83
C LEU A 459 -1.67 22.44 -18.46
N GLU A 460 -2.17 23.10 -19.49
CA GLU A 460 -3.21 22.57 -20.36
C GLU A 460 -2.70 21.33 -21.14
N PRO A 461 -3.57 20.50 -21.73
CA PRO A 461 -3.15 19.34 -22.51
C PRO A 461 -2.19 19.66 -23.66
N ASN A 462 -2.23 20.90 -24.19
CA ASN A 462 -1.30 21.37 -25.21
C ASN A 462 0.05 21.85 -24.66
N GLY A 463 0.22 21.84 -23.31
CA GLY A 463 1.42 22.26 -22.58
C GLY A 463 1.52 23.73 -22.27
N LYS A 464 0.55 24.56 -22.68
CA LYS A 464 0.52 25.98 -22.30
C LYS A 464 0.11 26.13 -20.82
N PRO A 465 0.62 27.13 -20.10
CA PRO A 465 0.14 27.42 -18.76
C PRO A 465 -1.38 27.70 -18.75
N ALA A 466 -2.09 27.11 -17.80
CA ALA A 466 -3.48 27.46 -17.55
C ALA A 466 -3.61 28.90 -17.00
N PRO A 467 -4.76 29.56 -17.17
CA PRO A 467 -5.00 30.87 -16.56
C PRO A 467 -4.73 30.85 -15.05
N GLY A 468 -4.02 31.85 -14.53
CA GLY A 468 -3.65 31.94 -13.11
C GLY A 468 -2.45 31.08 -12.68
N SER A 469 -1.89 30.27 -13.57
CA SER A 469 -0.67 29.49 -13.29
C SER A 469 0.60 30.38 -13.38
N PRO A 470 1.61 30.19 -12.50
CA PRO A 470 1.65 29.24 -11.38
C PRO A 470 0.94 29.74 -10.12
N ILE A 471 0.44 28.80 -9.33
CA ILE A 471 -0.14 29.08 -8.01
C ILE A 471 0.99 29.18 -6.97
N SER A 472 0.96 30.23 -6.13
CA SER A 472 1.92 30.45 -5.05
C SER A 472 1.23 30.85 -3.75
N GLY A 473 1.96 30.89 -2.63
CA GLY A 473 1.39 31.24 -1.34
C GLY A 473 0.50 30.14 -0.75
N HIS A 474 -0.53 30.49 0.01
CA HIS A 474 -1.54 29.59 0.61
C HIS A 474 -0.96 28.38 1.37
N GLY A 475 0.26 28.53 1.85
CA GLY A 475 0.99 27.50 2.58
C GLY A 475 1.74 26.51 1.69
N ILE A 476 1.80 26.71 0.38
CA ILE A 476 2.74 25.99 -0.49
C ILE A 476 4.15 26.37 -0.06
N ASN A 477 4.92 25.38 0.36
CA ASN A 477 6.26 25.61 0.90
C ASN A 477 7.13 24.37 0.68
N ARG A 478 8.12 24.50 -0.21
CA ARG A 478 8.97 23.36 -0.62
C ARG A 478 8.13 22.12 -0.94
N PRO A 479 7.15 22.23 -1.87
CA PRO A 479 6.29 21.10 -2.21
C PRO A 479 7.11 19.97 -2.82
N MET A 480 6.74 18.73 -2.47
CA MET A 480 7.32 17.51 -3.03
C MET A 480 6.26 16.84 -3.91
N GLY A 481 5.76 15.67 -3.51
CA GLY A 481 4.73 14.98 -4.24
C GLY A 481 3.36 15.64 -4.12
N ASP A 482 2.50 15.30 -5.06
CA ASP A 482 1.10 15.66 -5.13
C ASP A 482 0.24 14.46 -5.50
N ALA A 483 -1.07 14.54 -5.28
CA ALA A 483 -2.04 13.55 -5.69
C ALA A 483 -3.40 14.22 -5.96
N ILE A 484 -4.15 13.67 -6.90
CA ILE A 484 -5.46 14.18 -7.28
C ILE A 484 -6.55 13.22 -6.81
N ASP A 485 -7.62 13.75 -6.20
CA ASP A 485 -8.74 12.94 -5.74
C ASP A 485 -9.83 12.75 -6.84
N SER A 486 -10.84 11.94 -6.56
CA SER A 486 -11.89 11.60 -7.53
C SER A 486 -12.73 12.79 -8.01
N ARG A 487 -12.68 13.91 -7.28
CA ARG A 487 -13.35 15.17 -7.60
C ARG A 487 -12.44 16.17 -8.29
N GLY A 488 -11.19 15.82 -8.54
CA GLY A 488 -10.20 16.68 -9.20
C GLY A 488 -9.49 17.67 -8.26
N TYR A 489 -9.64 17.56 -6.94
CA TYR A 489 -8.86 18.36 -6.00
C TYR A 489 -7.43 17.83 -5.91
N VAL A 490 -6.45 18.71 -5.87
CA VAL A 490 -5.03 18.35 -5.81
C VAL A 490 -4.47 18.59 -4.41
N TRP A 491 -3.99 17.53 -3.79
CA TRP A 491 -3.34 17.54 -2.50
C TRP A 491 -1.83 17.62 -2.67
N VAL A 492 -1.21 18.66 -2.13
CA VAL A 492 0.22 18.97 -2.28
C VAL A 492 0.94 18.76 -0.96
N ALA A 493 1.95 17.89 -0.93
CA ALA A 493 2.79 17.66 0.25
C ALA A 493 3.83 18.77 0.40
N ASN A 494 3.73 19.57 1.45
CA ASN A 494 4.69 20.62 1.76
C ASN A 494 5.73 20.11 2.74
N SER A 495 6.95 19.87 2.28
CA SER A 495 8.07 19.42 3.12
C SER A 495 8.57 20.54 4.05
N GLY A 496 8.38 21.79 3.65
CA GLY A 496 8.71 23.00 4.40
C GLY A 496 10.19 23.38 4.42
N LYS A 497 11.10 22.42 4.24
CA LYS A 497 12.56 22.66 4.34
C LYS A 497 13.44 21.67 3.57
N VAL A 498 12.87 20.74 2.81
CA VAL A 498 13.68 19.80 2.06
C VAL A 498 13.79 20.30 0.63
N PRO A 499 14.99 20.68 0.18
CA PRO A 499 15.21 20.95 -1.23
C PRO A 499 15.04 19.66 -2.03
N ALA A 500 14.51 19.76 -3.24
CA ALA A 500 14.55 18.65 -4.18
C ALA A 500 16.02 18.26 -4.42
N PRO A 501 16.35 16.97 -4.46
CA PRO A 501 17.71 16.50 -4.68
C PRO A 501 18.15 16.73 -6.15
N CYS A 502 18.44 17.99 -6.53
CA CYS A 502 18.63 18.40 -7.92
C CYS A 502 19.50 19.68 -8.03
N PRO A 503 20.77 19.61 -8.21
CA PRO A 503 21.68 18.54 -7.77
C PRO A 503 21.58 18.31 -6.25
N PHE A 504 22.31 17.37 -5.75
CA PHE A 504 22.33 17.05 -4.31
C PHE A 504 22.70 18.27 -3.45
N ASP A 505 21.71 19.01 -2.97
CA ASP A 505 21.86 19.99 -1.91
C ASP A 505 21.09 19.47 -0.70
N LEU A 506 21.82 19.14 0.37
CA LEU A 506 21.33 18.33 1.46
C LEU A 506 21.35 19.05 2.81
N ASP A 507 21.22 20.37 2.83
CA ASP A 507 20.95 21.08 4.06
C ASP A 507 19.55 20.75 4.58
N PHE A 508 19.52 19.66 5.33
CA PHE A 508 18.31 18.98 5.76
C PHE A 508 18.00 19.28 7.24
N ILE A 509 17.03 20.17 7.47
CA ILE A 509 16.47 20.37 8.81
C ILE A 509 15.05 19.80 8.86
N PRO A 510 14.82 18.61 9.43
CA PRO A 510 13.51 18.00 9.49
C PRO A 510 12.62 18.68 10.52
N ARG A 511 11.78 19.63 10.14
CA ARG A 511 10.79 20.23 11.04
C ARG A 511 9.48 20.50 10.30
N GLY A 512 8.38 20.06 10.92
CA GLY A 512 7.03 20.35 10.47
C GLY A 512 6.61 19.49 9.26
N GLY A 513 5.56 19.90 8.63
CA GLY A 513 4.95 19.31 7.46
C GLY A 513 3.49 19.69 7.39
N THR A 514 3.05 20.08 6.22
CA THR A 514 1.66 20.50 5.94
C THR A 514 1.21 19.93 4.61
N THR A 515 -0.06 20.09 4.30
CA THR A 515 -0.57 19.85 2.94
C THR A 515 -1.47 20.99 2.51
N THR A 516 -1.28 21.44 1.27
CA THR A 516 -2.16 22.42 0.63
C THR A 516 -3.14 21.69 -0.28
N LEU A 517 -4.36 22.20 -0.37
CA LEU A 517 -5.40 21.68 -1.25
C LEU A 517 -5.75 22.73 -2.30
N LEU A 518 -5.67 22.34 -3.56
CA LEU A 518 -6.14 23.12 -4.70
C LEU A 518 -7.46 22.55 -5.20
N LYS A 519 -8.37 23.42 -5.62
CA LYS A 519 -9.60 23.06 -6.30
C LYS A 519 -9.33 22.55 -7.71
N PRO A 520 -10.31 21.94 -8.41
CA PRO A 520 -10.15 21.46 -9.79
C PRO A 520 -9.79 22.53 -10.82
N ASP A 521 -10.06 23.79 -10.53
CA ASP A 521 -9.70 24.97 -11.32
C ASP A 521 -8.30 25.54 -10.99
N GLY A 522 -7.62 24.94 -10.02
CA GLY A 522 -6.32 25.37 -9.52
C GLY A 522 -6.37 26.37 -8.37
N GLU A 523 -7.54 26.97 -8.09
CA GLU A 523 -7.68 27.90 -6.99
C GLU A 523 -7.38 27.23 -5.63
N PRO A 524 -6.63 27.86 -4.73
CA PRO A 524 -6.44 27.36 -3.38
C PRO A 524 -7.77 27.20 -2.64
N PHE A 525 -7.96 26.05 -2.01
CA PHE A 525 -9.19 25.80 -1.22
C PHE A 525 -9.30 26.73 -0.01
N ARG A 526 -8.17 27.12 0.57
CA ARG A 526 -8.09 27.97 1.76
C ARG A 526 -6.74 28.70 1.85
N THR A 527 -6.70 29.75 2.67
CA THR A 527 -5.49 30.58 2.86
C THR A 527 -4.35 29.88 3.61
N HIS A 528 -4.67 28.92 4.47
CA HIS A 528 -3.68 28.21 5.28
C HIS A 528 -3.68 26.72 4.99
N PRO A 529 -2.51 26.05 5.02
CA PRO A 529 -2.43 24.62 4.76
C PRO A 529 -3.05 23.80 5.89
N PHE A 530 -3.38 22.55 5.59
CA PHE A 530 -3.80 21.57 6.61
C PHE A 530 -2.60 21.06 7.39
N LYS A 531 -2.82 20.79 8.69
CA LYS A 531 -1.84 20.27 9.64
C LYS A 531 -2.44 19.12 10.43
N GLY A 532 -1.60 18.29 11.03
CA GLY A 532 -2.04 17.17 11.88
C GLY A 532 -1.78 15.81 11.25
N ALA A 533 -2.54 14.80 11.63
CA ALA A 533 -2.40 13.40 11.20
C ALA A 533 -0.98 12.82 11.36
N GLY A 534 -0.13 13.45 12.16
CA GLY A 534 1.28 13.07 12.31
C GLY A 534 2.16 13.49 11.12
N LEU A 535 1.74 14.43 10.27
CA LEU A 535 2.56 14.95 9.17
C LEU A 535 3.92 15.42 9.65
N ARG A 536 4.98 14.91 9.04
CA ARG A 536 6.35 15.28 9.35
C ARG A 536 7.26 15.11 8.16
N THR A 537 7.57 16.21 7.49
CA THR A 537 8.29 16.21 6.22
C THR A 537 7.61 15.28 5.20
N PRO A 538 6.33 15.54 4.84
CA PRO A 538 5.62 14.71 3.87
C PRO A 538 6.33 14.80 2.52
N TRP A 539 6.44 13.66 1.85
CA TRP A 539 7.10 13.53 0.55
C TRP A 539 6.11 13.03 -0.50
N GLY A 540 5.77 11.74 -0.49
CA GLY A 540 4.78 11.17 -1.37
C GLY A 540 3.36 11.33 -0.85
N VAL A 541 2.40 11.45 -1.77
CA VAL A 541 0.96 11.51 -1.50
C VAL A 541 0.25 10.44 -2.32
N ALA A 542 -0.78 9.83 -1.77
CA ALA A 542 -1.69 8.94 -2.48
C ALA A 542 -3.13 9.14 -1.99
N ILE A 543 -4.10 8.88 -2.86
CA ILE A 543 -5.53 8.94 -2.53
C ILE A 543 -6.10 7.53 -2.64
N ASP A 544 -6.91 7.12 -1.66
CA ASP A 544 -7.56 5.82 -1.70
C ASP A 544 -8.96 5.86 -2.34
N GLY A 545 -9.59 4.70 -2.47
CA GLY A 545 -10.90 4.55 -3.11
C GLY A 545 -12.06 5.25 -2.38
N ASP A 546 -11.87 5.70 -1.15
CA ASP A 546 -12.81 6.52 -0.37
C ASP A 546 -12.37 7.99 -0.30
N ASP A 547 -11.46 8.41 -1.20
CA ASP A 547 -10.87 9.76 -1.23
C ASP A 547 -10.16 10.17 0.07
N THR A 548 -9.70 9.24 0.90
CA THR A 548 -8.84 9.62 2.02
C THR A 548 -7.40 9.78 1.54
N VAL A 549 -6.68 10.71 2.16
CA VAL A 549 -5.36 11.16 1.72
C VAL A 549 -4.27 10.55 2.57
N TRP A 550 -3.30 9.94 1.94
CA TRP A 550 -2.20 9.22 2.58
C TRP A 550 -0.86 9.89 2.26
N PHE A 551 0.00 10.03 3.28
CA PHE A 551 1.28 10.69 3.13
C PHE A 551 2.42 9.81 3.62
N ALA A 552 3.43 9.60 2.76
CA ALA A 552 4.74 9.13 3.16
C ALA A 552 5.47 10.26 3.88
N ASN A 553 5.91 10.02 5.11
CA ASN A 553 6.68 10.99 5.86
C ASN A 553 8.16 10.62 5.80
N PHE A 554 8.99 11.54 5.28
CA PHE A 554 10.43 11.32 5.18
C PHE A 554 11.10 11.24 6.56
N THR A 555 10.46 11.78 7.59
CA THR A 555 10.92 11.67 8.96
C THR A 555 9.84 11.17 9.91
N GLY A 556 10.25 10.61 11.04
CA GLY A 556 9.35 10.24 12.13
C GLY A 556 8.83 8.81 12.10
N LYS A 557 9.23 7.96 11.14
CA LYS A 557 8.84 6.53 11.06
C LYS A 557 7.33 6.33 11.14
N ARG A 558 6.56 7.05 10.30
CA ARG A 558 5.10 7.08 10.36
C ARG A 558 4.44 7.20 9.00
N LEU A 559 3.22 6.73 8.92
CA LEU A 559 2.28 6.94 7.83
C LEU A 559 1.17 7.88 8.31
N SER A 560 0.78 8.85 7.51
CA SER A 560 -0.30 9.80 7.84
C SER A 560 -1.53 9.56 6.99
N GLN A 561 -2.73 9.76 7.57
CA GLN A 561 -4.01 9.68 6.88
C GLN A 561 -4.90 10.86 7.29
N MET A 562 -5.46 11.54 6.28
CA MET A 562 -6.43 12.64 6.43
C MET A 562 -7.71 12.36 5.66
N CYS A 563 -8.80 12.97 6.10
CA CYS A 563 -10.05 12.99 5.36
C CYS A 563 -9.94 13.92 4.16
N GLY A 564 -10.26 13.41 2.98
CA GLY A 564 -10.18 14.14 1.72
C GLY A 564 -11.43 14.93 1.36
N ALA A 565 -11.58 15.26 0.07
CA ALA A 565 -12.64 16.14 -0.43
C ALA A 565 -14.05 15.52 -0.44
N GLN A 566 -14.19 14.25 -0.08
CA GLN A 566 -15.48 13.59 0.15
C GLN A 566 -15.68 13.21 1.64
N PRO A 567 -15.97 14.17 2.54
CA PRO A 567 -15.99 13.90 3.98
C PRO A 567 -16.99 12.82 4.41
N LYS A 568 -18.06 12.60 3.64
CA LYS A 568 -19.05 11.54 3.92
C LYS A 568 -18.47 10.13 3.83
N LEU A 569 -17.41 9.92 3.05
CA LEU A 569 -16.71 8.64 2.92
C LEU A 569 -15.70 8.41 4.04
N CYS A 570 -15.32 9.47 4.75
CA CYS A 570 -14.42 9.36 5.90
C CYS A 570 -15.11 8.70 7.10
N PRO A 571 -14.35 8.13 8.06
CA PRO A 571 -14.92 7.52 9.25
C PRO A 571 -15.87 8.47 10.00
N PRO A 572 -16.98 7.98 10.58
CA PRO A 572 -18.07 8.82 11.12
C PRO A 572 -17.67 9.93 12.09
N THR A 573 -16.58 9.77 12.83
CA THR A 573 -16.05 10.80 13.75
C THR A 573 -15.01 11.73 13.11
N LYS A 574 -14.72 11.57 11.82
CA LYS A 574 -13.68 12.25 11.06
C LYS A 574 -14.20 12.90 9.77
N GLN A 575 -15.52 13.09 9.67
CA GLN A 575 -16.23 13.54 8.48
C GLN A 575 -16.15 15.06 8.26
N HIS A 576 -14.94 15.61 8.25
CA HIS A 576 -14.67 16.97 7.77
C HIS A 576 -13.35 17.01 7.01
N LEU A 577 -13.30 17.81 5.98
CA LEU A 577 -12.16 17.96 5.09
C LEU A 577 -10.89 18.29 5.89
N GLY A 578 -9.80 17.55 5.64
CA GLY A 578 -8.53 17.70 6.33
C GLY A 578 -8.51 17.18 7.77
N ALA A 579 -9.58 16.49 8.23
CA ALA A 579 -9.58 15.85 9.55
C ALA A 579 -8.46 14.82 9.65
N SER A 580 -7.73 14.82 10.77
CA SER A 580 -6.75 13.78 11.08
C SER A 580 -7.47 12.45 11.34
N ILE A 581 -7.35 11.48 10.43
CA ILE A 581 -7.84 10.12 10.64
C ILE A 581 -6.80 9.35 11.45
N SER A 582 -5.54 9.31 11.01
CA SER A 582 -4.45 8.81 11.85
C SER A 582 -4.24 9.71 13.07
N PRO A 583 -3.66 9.22 14.16
CA PRO A 583 -3.41 10.00 15.38
C PRO A 583 -2.72 11.33 15.08
N ARG A 584 -3.28 12.43 15.60
CA ARG A 584 -2.92 13.80 15.22
C ARG A 584 -1.44 14.13 15.40
N GLY A 585 -0.83 13.65 16.47
CA GLY A 585 0.57 13.93 16.81
C GLY A 585 1.56 12.91 16.26
N SER A 586 1.17 11.64 16.18
CA SER A 586 2.08 10.53 15.87
C SER A 586 1.87 9.89 14.49
N GLY A 587 0.69 10.01 13.86
CA GLY A 587 0.34 9.20 12.70
C GLY A 587 0.25 7.71 13.06
N TYR A 588 0.33 6.83 12.10
CA TYR A 588 0.49 5.39 12.32
C TYR A 588 1.99 5.07 12.39
N GLY A 589 2.52 4.99 13.60
CA GLY A 589 3.93 4.68 13.85
C GLY A 589 4.23 3.22 13.55
N PHE A 590 5.40 2.98 12.95
CA PHE A 590 5.94 1.64 12.73
C PHE A 590 7.47 1.67 12.81
N ASP A 591 8.03 0.85 13.67
CA ASP A 591 9.48 0.77 13.90
C ASP A 591 10.29 0.24 12.71
N GLY A 592 9.61 -0.40 11.74
CA GLY A 592 10.19 -0.85 10.49
C GLY A 592 10.28 0.20 9.38
N LEU A 593 9.75 1.42 9.58
CA LEU A 593 9.88 2.53 8.63
C LEU A 593 11.22 3.27 8.82
N VAL A 594 11.75 3.74 7.72
CA VAL A 594 12.93 4.62 7.68
C VAL A 594 12.53 5.88 6.91
N ARG A 595 13.40 6.47 6.12
CA ARG A 595 13.07 7.67 5.33
C ARG A 595 12.21 7.30 4.12
N ASN A 596 10.90 7.52 4.26
CA ASN A 596 9.91 7.14 3.24
C ASN A 596 9.73 8.25 2.21
N THR A 597 9.76 7.89 0.94
CA THR A 597 9.54 8.82 -0.19
C THR A 597 8.29 8.48 -0.98
N GLY A 598 8.13 7.24 -1.41
CA GLY A 598 6.96 6.79 -2.15
C GLY A 598 5.85 6.24 -1.26
N VAL A 599 4.60 6.49 -1.67
CA VAL A 599 3.39 5.85 -1.14
C VAL A 599 2.46 5.48 -2.30
N ALA A 600 1.88 4.29 -2.25
CA ALA A 600 0.88 3.84 -3.23
C ALA A 600 -0.14 2.92 -2.56
N ILE A 601 -1.35 2.85 -3.14
CA ILE A 601 -2.44 2.01 -2.65
C ILE A 601 -2.77 0.98 -3.72
N ASP A 602 -2.81 -0.29 -3.31
CA ASP A 602 -3.05 -1.39 -4.22
C ASP A 602 -4.55 -1.76 -4.30
N PRO A 603 -4.95 -2.60 -5.27
CA PRO A 603 -6.33 -3.08 -5.38
C PRO A 603 -6.84 -3.90 -4.18
N SER A 604 -5.96 -4.30 -3.27
CA SER A 604 -6.32 -5.01 -2.04
C SER A 604 -6.57 -4.08 -0.85
N GLY A 605 -6.28 -2.77 -1.00
CA GLY A 605 -6.34 -1.80 0.07
C GLY A 605 -5.12 -1.84 0.99
N ASN A 606 -3.99 -2.40 0.55
CA ASN A 606 -2.73 -2.22 1.25
C ASN A 606 -2.13 -0.86 0.90
N VAL A 607 -1.54 -0.20 1.90
CA VAL A 607 -0.75 1.02 1.70
C VAL A 607 0.72 0.64 1.66
N TRP A 608 1.35 0.85 0.51
CA TRP A 608 2.76 0.54 0.29
C TRP A 608 3.62 1.79 0.45
N LEU A 609 4.78 1.63 1.10
CA LEU A 609 5.77 2.68 1.35
C LEU A 609 7.16 2.20 0.94
N THR A 610 7.98 3.12 0.41
CA THR A 610 9.39 2.88 0.15
C THR A 610 10.23 3.30 1.36
N ASN A 611 11.13 2.44 1.82
CA ASN A 611 12.21 2.81 2.73
C ASN A 611 13.42 3.23 1.88
N ASN A 612 13.48 4.51 1.50
CA ASN A 612 14.44 5.01 0.54
C ASN A 612 15.85 5.18 1.14
N TRP A 613 15.97 5.89 2.26
CA TRP A 613 17.24 6.11 2.95
C TRP A 613 17.22 5.64 4.41
N LYS A 614 18.40 5.36 4.97
CA LYS A 614 18.57 5.17 6.40
C LYS A 614 18.51 6.50 7.15
N THR A 615 18.46 6.44 8.48
CA THR A 615 18.27 7.63 9.33
C THR A 615 19.55 8.39 9.67
N VAL A 616 20.74 7.85 9.30
CA VAL A 616 22.04 8.47 9.56
C VAL A 616 22.46 9.30 8.35
N SER A 617 23.45 10.15 8.45
CA SER A 617 23.85 11.17 7.48
C SER A 617 23.69 10.75 6.01
N LEU A 618 23.08 11.62 5.22
CA LEU A 618 22.57 11.33 3.87
C LEU A 618 23.64 10.90 2.85
N PRO A 619 24.81 11.56 2.72
CA PRO A 619 25.75 11.20 1.67
C PRO A 619 26.36 9.81 1.83
N SER A 620 26.43 9.32 3.06
CA SER A 620 27.12 8.08 3.41
C SER A 620 26.20 6.89 3.70
N ASN A 621 24.87 7.01 3.51
CA ASN A 621 23.95 6.00 4.02
C ASN A 621 22.75 5.77 3.11
N PRO A 622 22.98 5.20 1.92
CA PRO A 622 21.92 4.82 1.00
C PRO A 622 21.01 3.78 1.63
N GLY A 623 19.79 3.77 1.22
CA GLY A 623 18.81 2.72 1.32
C GLY A 623 18.38 2.20 2.67
N GLY A 624 17.09 2.17 2.87
CA GLY A 624 16.47 1.31 3.86
C GLY A 624 16.30 -0.12 3.36
N TYR A 625 16.56 -0.43 2.11
CA TYR A 625 16.52 -1.73 1.44
C TYR A 625 15.17 -2.44 1.41
N GLN A 626 14.09 -1.80 1.80
CA GLN A 626 12.79 -2.47 1.86
C GLN A 626 11.68 -1.62 1.25
N ILE A 627 10.65 -2.33 0.79
CA ILE A 627 9.30 -1.79 0.67
C ILE A 627 8.46 -2.30 1.85
N VAL A 628 7.48 -1.51 2.25
CA VAL A 628 6.65 -1.78 3.44
C VAL A 628 5.20 -1.76 3.06
N ALA A 629 4.43 -2.79 3.42
CA ALA A 629 2.98 -2.85 3.25
C ALA A 629 2.26 -2.74 4.59
N PHE A 630 1.38 -1.77 4.76
CA PHE A 630 0.34 -1.75 5.79
C PHE A 630 -0.88 -2.49 5.25
N LEU A 631 -1.27 -3.58 5.91
CA LEU A 631 -2.22 -4.55 5.37
C LEU A 631 -3.67 -4.11 5.54
N GLY A 632 -4.42 -4.08 4.41
CA GLY A 632 -5.86 -3.87 4.36
C GLY A 632 -6.36 -2.56 5.00
N LEU A 633 -5.50 -1.54 5.04
CA LEU A 633 -5.73 -0.31 5.80
C LEU A 633 -6.52 0.75 5.02
N ALA A 634 -6.36 0.83 3.71
CA ALA A 634 -6.97 1.81 2.81
C ALA A 634 -8.13 1.22 2.01
N ALA A 635 -9.00 2.05 1.49
CA ALA A 635 -9.98 1.63 0.48
C ALA A 635 -9.25 1.23 -0.82
N PRO A 636 -9.63 0.10 -1.46
CA PRO A 636 -8.98 -0.38 -2.67
C PRO A 636 -9.02 0.62 -3.83
N VAL A 637 -7.94 0.67 -4.61
CA VAL A 637 -7.81 1.51 -5.80
C VAL A 637 -7.61 0.62 -7.03
N LYS A 638 -8.29 0.96 -8.14
CA LYS A 638 -8.04 0.37 -9.45
C LYS A 638 -6.66 0.79 -9.95
N THR A 639 -5.89 -0.16 -10.45
CA THR A 639 -4.54 0.08 -10.99
C THR A 639 -4.43 -0.41 -12.44
N PRO A 640 -3.52 0.16 -13.26
CA PRO A 640 -2.63 1.27 -12.92
C PRO A 640 -3.39 2.57 -12.65
N LEU A 641 -2.81 3.42 -11.78
CA LEU A 641 -3.38 4.73 -11.47
C LEU A 641 -2.99 5.72 -12.58
N ILE A 642 -3.97 6.18 -13.34
CA ILE A 642 -3.82 7.19 -14.39
C ILE A 642 -4.86 8.30 -14.13
N GLY A 643 -4.40 9.40 -13.54
CA GLY A 643 -5.28 10.47 -13.06
C GLY A 643 -5.94 10.16 -11.71
N PRO A 644 -7.17 10.65 -11.45
CA PRO A 644 -7.87 10.43 -10.19
C PRO A 644 -8.13 8.96 -9.86
N PRO A 645 -8.18 8.58 -8.56
CA PRO A 645 -8.42 7.19 -8.15
C PRO A 645 -9.84 6.74 -8.51
N GLU A 646 -9.94 5.49 -8.95
CA GLU A 646 -11.20 4.79 -9.16
C GLU A 646 -11.26 3.58 -8.22
N GLN A 647 -12.45 3.24 -7.72
CA GLN A 647 -12.65 1.98 -7.01
C GLN A 647 -12.62 0.83 -8.02
N PRO A 648 -12.07 -0.35 -7.66
CA PRO A 648 -12.04 -1.52 -8.53
C PRO A 648 -13.41 -2.06 -8.92
#